data_81bc72180327118c8e9963d611f8a09e
#
_entry.id   81bc72180327118c8e9963d611f8a09e
#
_cell.length_a   1.000
_cell.length_b   1.000
_cell.length_c   1.000
_cell.angle_alpha   90.00
_cell.angle_beta   90.00
_cell.angle_gamma   90.00
#
_symmetry.space_group_name_H-M   'P 1'
#
loop_
_entity.id
_entity.type
_entity.pdbx_description
1 polymer ?
#
loop_
_entity_poly.entity_id
_entity_poly.type
_entity_poly.pdbx_seq_one_letter_code
_entity_poly.pdbx_strand_id
1 'polypeptide(L)'
;SFGSAVTAGMQSPGLSGSYSAAEGLQKLLEGTGLQARAEGDNAYSLQPAGAPATLELQTSNVVGDWLGDAAQTNVFEHPGARDVIRREEFERQGATQARDVLNRIPGVNAPDNNGTGSHDMALNFGIRGLNPRLASRSTVLMDGIPVPFAPYGQPQLSFAPISMGNMDAVDVVRGGGAVRYGPQNVGGIVNFVTRAIPDAPTVKGGLQTETSPSSSHDGFKTTGNLLAGGTADNGLGGAILYSGTRGGDWRENSNTRIDDLILKGKYQLDDANSFNAMAQYYEGQADMPGGLNVKDYKADPYQSTRPYDKFWGRRTMFNVGYRYEQDRREFTVNSFFTKTLRSGYLDQGSFLSLSPREYWVRGLETRFAQSFDLGPTSHEVGVGYRYINEAGHELRYRTPIAANQQIPTTNSRNDRDTRGGTEANAFFIDDRIDIGKWTITPGVRYEMIESQQTNNLSNVKYKGDYNTALPALNVLYHLTDDWNLYANTEGSFGSVQYSQMPNRVNSGEVKPEKARTWELGTRYDNGNLRAEIGAFLINFDNQYDSNQTNDTVIARGETRHQGIESSINYALDGLSPALAGFDVYATYAYVDATIREDGPNKGNRVPFSSKHKGTLGVGYTEGPWKLNVDSSYQSSQFADNANTQAESADGANGRIPGYMLFSSRAAYDFGPQLSDLNVAVGVKNIFNKQYYTRSFDDNNKGKYVGEPRTVYVQTSIAF
;
A
#
# COMPACT_ATOMS: atom_id res chain seq x y z
N SER A 1 -5.48 -28.13 -26.15
CA SER A 1 -5.86 -27.45 -27.40
C SER A 1 -4.82 -26.40 -27.75
N PHE A 2 -4.56 -26.19 -29.03
CA PHE A 2 -3.64 -25.17 -29.53
C PHE A 2 -4.23 -24.52 -30.79
N GLY A 3 -3.96 -23.24 -30.97
CA GLY A 3 -4.38 -22.52 -32.17
C GLY A 3 -3.62 -23.02 -33.40
N SER A 4 -4.31 -23.30 -34.49
CA SER A 4 -3.69 -23.79 -35.75
C SER A 4 -2.65 -22.83 -36.31
N ALA A 5 -2.67 -21.54 -35.92
CA ALA A 5 -1.69 -20.55 -36.31
C ALA A 5 -0.30 -20.77 -35.67
N VAL A 6 -0.24 -21.34 -34.47
CA VAL A 6 1.04 -21.57 -33.72
C VAL A 6 1.85 -22.71 -34.34
N THR A 7 1.20 -23.66 -34.99
CA THR A 7 1.84 -24.86 -35.59
C THR A 7 1.89 -24.83 -37.12
N ALA A 8 1.43 -23.74 -37.74
CA ALA A 8 1.36 -23.63 -39.20
C ALA A 8 2.77 -23.71 -39.83
N GLY A 9 2.96 -24.69 -40.75
CA GLY A 9 4.23 -24.90 -41.44
C GLY A 9 5.31 -25.66 -40.66
N MET A 10 5.03 -26.15 -39.46
CA MET A 10 5.97 -26.92 -38.66
C MET A 10 5.83 -28.42 -38.89
N GLN A 11 6.93 -29.14 -38.84
CA GLN A 11 6.98 -30.61 -38.92
C GLN A 11 7.58 -31.15 -37.62
N SER A 12 6.89 -32.12 -37.00
CA SER A 12 7.36 -32.84 -35.83
C SER A 12 8.22 -34.02 -36.25
N PRO A 13 9.27 -34.40 -35.50
CA PRO A 13 10.12 -35.55 -35.78
C PRO A 13 9.42 -36.88 -35.65
N GLY A 14 8.17 -36.90 -35.14
CA GLY A 14 7.42 -38.11 -34.86
C GLY A 14 7.83 -38.76 -33.54
N LEU A 15 7.01 -39.70 -33.04
CA LEU A 15 7.21 -40.37 -31.79
C LEU A 15 6.98 -41.87 -31.94
N SER A 16 7.95 -42.71 -31.48
CA SER A 16 7.83 -44.18 -31.44
C SER A 16 8.32 -44.67 -30.09
N GLY A 17 7.49 -45.38 -29.36
CA GLY A 17 7.79 -45.90 -28.03
C GLY A 17 6.69 -45.66 -27.00
N SER A 18 6.91 -46.03 -25.74
CA SER A 18 6.02 -45.76 -24.62
C SER A 18 6.60 -44.65 -23.76
N TYR A 19 5.91 -43.55 -23.65
CA TYR A 19 6.31 -42.33 -22.92
C TYR A 19 5.17 -41.82 -22.07
N SER A 20 5.48 -41.10 -21.01
CA SER A 20 4.47 -40.26 -20.36
C SER A 20 3.98 -39.15 -21.31
N ALA A 21 2.81 -38.57 -21.06
CA ALA A 21 2.26 -37.51 -21.92
C ALA A 21 3.20 -36.29 -22.03
N ALA A 22 3.87 -35.93 -20.93
CA ALA A 22 4.83 -34.84 -20.90
C ALA A 22 6.09 -35.13 -21.71
N GLU A 23 6.70 -36.31 -21.51
CA GLU A 23 7.90 -36.76 -22.25
C GLU A 23 7.62 -36.94 -23.75
N GLY A 24 6.45 -37.50 -24.10
CA GLY A 24 6.03 -37.67 -25.49
C GLY A 24 5.83 -36.33 -26.21
N LEU A 25 5.20 -35.36 -25.56
CA LEU A 25 5.03 -33.98 -26.08
C LEU A 25 6.40 -33.29 -26.24
N GLN A 26 7.28 -33.37 -25.25
CA GLN A 26 8.61 -32.77 -25.35
C GLN A 26 9.40 -33.30 -26.55
N LYS A 27 9.38 -34.60 -26.79
CA LYS A 27 10.03 -35.21 -27.96
C LYS A 27 9.38 -34.83 -29.28
N LEU A 28 8.05 -34.75 -29.34
CA LEU A 28 7.32 -34.30 -30.53
C LEU A 28 7.60 -32.84 -30.91
N LEU A 29 8.01 -32.03 -29.96
CA LEU A 29 8.29 -30.60 -30.16
C LEU A 29 9.79 -30.33 -30.38
N GLU A 30 10.64 -31.33 -30.29
CA GLU A 30 12.10 -31.20 -30.48
C GLU A 30 12.42 -30.68 -31.90
N GLY A 31 13.16 -29.57 -31.99
CA GLY A 31 13.48 -28.91 -33.26
C GLY A 31 12.38 -28.02 -33.87
N THR A 32 11.18 -27.95 -33.26
CA THR A 32 10.10 -27.10 -33.76
C THR A 32 10.15 -25.66 -33.25
N GLY A 33 11.01 -25.36 -32.26
CA GLY A 33 11.02 -24.05 -31.59
C GLY A 33 9.84 -23.83 -30.65
N LEU A 34 9.06 -24.89 -30.36
CA LEU A 34 7.94 -24.84 -29.40
C LEU A 34 8.27 -25.68 -28.16
N GLN A 35 7.63 -25.35 -27.05
CA GLN A 35 7.62 -26.14 -25.82
C GLN A 35 6.18 -26.37 -25.36
N ALA A 36 5.94 -27.54 -24.75
CA ALA A 36 4.66 -27.87 -24.13
C ALA A 36 4.66 -27.39 -22.67
N ARG A 37 3.60 -26.71 -22.30
CA ARG A 37 3.33 -26.29 -20.92
C ARG A 37 2.12 -27.05 -20.40
N ALA A 38 2.23 -27.64 -19.20
CA ALA A 38 1.09 -28.26 -18.53
C ALA A 38 0.12 -27.18 -18.00
N GLU A 39 -1.17 -27.31 -18.33
CA GLU A 39 -2.26 -26.44 -17.89
C GLU A 39 -3.28 -27.16 -16.98
N GLY A 40 -2.87 -28.27 -16.38
CA GLY A 40 -3.69 -29.12 -15.51
C GLY A 40 -3.50 -30.60 -15.82
N ASP A 41 -4.25 -31.48 -15.13
CA ASP A 41 -4.23 -32.91 -15.36
C ASP A 41 -4.59 -33.27 -16.83
N ASN A 42 -3.59 -33.70 -17.61
CA ASN A 42 -3.67 -34.06 -19.01
C ASN A 42 -4.00 -32.93 -20.02
N ALA A 43 -3.86 -31.66 -19.63
CA ALA A 43 -3.99 -30.52 -20.55
C ALA A 43 -2.61 -29.84 -20.75
N TYR A 44 -2.29 -29.54 -22.04
CA TYR A 44 -1.02 -28.89 -22.40
C TYR A 44 -1.30 -27.78 -23.44
N SER A 45 -0.64 -26.63 -23.30
CA SER A 45 -0.53 -25.60 -24.33
C SER A 45 0.84 -25.62 -24.99
N LEU A 46 0.90 -25.12 -26.24
CA LEU A 46 2.14 -24.99 -26.99
C LEU A 46 2.56 -23.51 -27.05
N GLN A 47 3.81 -23.25 -26.70
CA GLN A 47 4.39 -21.89 -26.67
C GLN A 47 5.74 -21.88 -27.39
N PRO A 48 6.21 -20.74 -27.97
CA PRO A 48 7.56 -20.62 -28.51
C PRO A 48 8.62 -20.88 -27.41
N ALA A 49 9.62 -21.71 -27.73
CA ALA A 49 10.73 -21.97 -26.85
C ALA A 49 11.57 -20.68 -26.71
N GLY A 50 11.70 -20.14 -25.50
CA GLY A 50 12.40 -18.89 -25.23
C GLY A 50 11.51 -17.68 -25.01
N ALA A 51 10.18 -17.83 -25.06
CA ALA A 51 9.29 -16.79 -24.54
C ALA A 51 9.55 -16.63 -23.02
N PRO A 52 9.73 -15.40 -22.51
CA PRO A 52 9.78 -15.21 -21.07
C PRO A 52 8.52 -15.82 -20.46
N ALA A 53 8.65 -16.46 -19.30
CA ALA A 53 7.53 -17.07 -18.61
C ALA A 53 6.54 -15.95 -18.24
N THR A 54 5.64 -15.64 -19.15
CA THR A 54 4.38 -14.98 -18.81
C THR A 54 3.66 -15.98 -17.92
N LEU A 55 3.54 -15.66 -16.67
CA LEU A 55 2.64 -16.35 -15.76
C LEU A 55 1.22 -16.11 -16.31
N GLU A 56 0.77 -16.94 -17.25
CA GLU A 56 -0.65 -17.12 -17.47
C GLU A 56 -1.17 -17.92 -16.27
N LEU A 57 -1.71 -17.18 -15.31
CA LEU A 57 -2.57 -17.76 -14.31
C LEU A 57 -3.76 -18.40 -15.03
N GLN A 58 -4.09 -19.64 -14.64
CA GLN A 58 -5.32 -20.29 -15.02
C GLN A 58 -6.44 -19.23 -15.00
N THR A 59 -7.28 -19.22 -16.03
CA THR A 59 -8.58 -18.58 -15.98
C THR A 59 -9.39 -19.28 -14.89
N SER A 60 -9.14 -18.92 -13.63
CA SER A 60 -10.13 -19.14 -12.61
C SER A 60 -11.29 -18.24 -13.01
N ASN A 61 -12.50 -18.79 -13.05
CA ASN A 61 -13.71 -17.99 -13.09
C ASN A 61 -13.71 -17.20 -11.79
N VAL A 62 -13.08 -16.02 -11.84
CA VAL A 62 -12.95 -15.17 -10.66
C VAL A 62 -14.30 -14.59 -10.37
N VAL A 63 -14.99 -15.22 -9.47
CA VAL A 63 -16.11 -14.62 -8.78
C VAL A 63 -15.49 -13.56 -7.84
N GLY A 64 -15.49 -12.36 -8.31
CA GLY A 64 -15.45 -11.08 -7.65
C GLY A 64 -14.71 -10.81 -6.36
N ASP A 65 -13.56 -11.36 -6.04
CA ASP A 65 -12.71 -10.73 -5.02
C ASP A 65 -11.63 -9.85 -5.69
N TRP A 66 -11.91 -8.55 -5.77
CA TRP A 66 -11.07 -7.59 -6.49
C TRP A 66 -9.66 -7.42 -5.92
N LEU A 67 -9.45 -7.77 -4.66
CA LEU A 67 -8.17 -7.64 -3.98
C LEU A 67 -7.54 -8.98 -3.55
N GLY A 68 -8.19 -10.11 -3.87
CA GLY A 68 -7.84 -11.41 -3.30
C GLY A 68 -6.46 -11.91 -3.68
N ASP A 69 -6.12 -11.89 -4.96
CA ASP A 69 -4.92 -12.52 -5.50
C ASP A 69 -3.95 -11.57 -6.22
N ALA A 70 -4.28 -10.29 -6.32
CA ALA A 70 -3.49 -9.28 -7.02
C ALA A 70 -3.16 -9.65 -8.49
N ALA A 71 -4.04 -10.40 -9.16
CA ALA A 71 -3.83 -10.84 -10.53
C ALA A 71 -3.89 -9.68 -11.53
N GLN A 72 -3.06 -9.71 -12.58
CA GLN A 72 -3.02 -8.66 -13.61
C GLN A 72 -4.34 -8.58 -14.40
N THR A 73 -5.02 -9.71 -14.61
CA THR A 73 -6.35 -9.76 -15.24
C THR A 73 -7.37 -8.97 -14.44
N ASN A 74 -7.30 -9.00 -13.11
CA ASN A 74 -8.18 -8.22 -12.24
C ASN A 74 -7.94 -6.72 -12.39
N VAL A 75 -6.70 -6.28 -12.68
CA VAL A 75 -6.40 -4.87 -12.99
C VAL A 75 -7.05 -4.47 -14.30
N PHE A 76 -6.94 -5.30 -15.35
CA PHE A 76 -7.49 -5.00 -16.67
C PHE A 76 -9.02 -4.91 -16.65
N GLU A 77 -9.71 -5.79 -15.91
CA GLU A 77 -11.16 -5.85 -15.75
C GLU A 77 -11.71 -4.89 -14.69
N HIS A 78 -10.85 -4.16 -13.97
CA HIS A 78 -11.29 -3.24 -12.94
C HIS A 78 -11.88 -1.95 -13.55
N PRO A 79 -13.12 -1.53 -13.16
CA PRO A 79 -13.78 -0.35 -13.74
C PRO A 79 -13.34 0.97 -13.09
N GLY A 80 -12.06 1.15 -12.85
CA GLY A 80 -11.44 2.32 -12.23
C GLY A 80 -9.92 2.22 -12.23
N ALA A 81 -9.23 3.25 -11.73
CA ALA A 81 -7.78 3.24 -11.64
C ALA A 81 -7.30 2.27 -10.55
N ARG A 82 -6.52 1.27 -10.95
CA ARG A 82 -5.92 0.25 -10.07
C ARG A 82 -4.52 -0.08 -10.54
N ASP A 83 -3.59 -0.18 -9.58
CA ASP A 83 -2.22 -0.61 -9.82
C ASP A 83 -1.86 -1.76 -8.90
N VAL A 84 -1.20 -2.77 -9.45
CA VAL A 84 -0.60 -3.87 -8.69
C VAL A 84 0.89 -3.85 -8.95
N ILE A 85 1.67 -3.51 -7.93
CA ILE A 85 3.13 -3.53 -7.98
C ILE A 85 3.61 -4.82 -7.35
N ARG A 86 4.23 -5.69 -8.14
CA ARG A 86 4.68 -7.01 -7.72
C ARG A 86 6.08 -6.98 -7.12
N ARG A 87 6.44 -8.08 -6.46
CA ARG A 87 7.74 -8.25 -5.80
C ARG A 87 8.91 -7.99 -6.75
N GLU A 88 8.87 -8.55 -7.95
CA GLU A 88 9.92 -8.38 -8.95
C GLU A 88 10.13 -6.90 -9.33
N GLU A 89 9.04 -6.13 -9.38
CA GLU A 89 9.10 -4.71 -9.72
C GLU A 89 9.72 -3.89 -8.59
N PHE A 90 9.32 -4.09 -7.33
CA PHE A 90 9.91 -3.32 -6.24
C PHE A 90 11.32 -3.80 -5.88
N GLU A 91 11.66 -5.08 -6.06
CA GLU A 91 13.04 -5.58 -5.95
C GLU A 91 13.95 -4.99 -7.04
N ARG A 92 13.45 -4.89 -8.29
CA ARG A 92 14.16 -4.23 -9.40
C ARG A 92 14.49 -2.76 -9.09
N GLN A 93 13.75 -2.14 -8.22
CA GLN A 93 13.92 -0.75 -7.83
C GLN A 93 14.72 -0.58 -6.54
N GLY A 94 15.12 -1.67 -5.88
CA GLY A 94 15.80 -1.64 -4.59
C GLY A 94 14.95 -1.09 -3.45
N ALA A 95 13.61 -1.22 -3.56
CA ALA A 95 12.69 -0.75 -2.55
C ALA A 95 12.70 -1.68 -1.33
N THR A 96 12.90 -1.12 -0.14
CA THR A 96 12.87 -1.84 1.14
C THR A 96 11.70 -1.43 2.02
N GLN A 97 11.06 -0.31 1.69
CA GLN A 97 9.97 0.26 2.47
C GLN A 97 8.72 0.46 1.61
N ALA A 98 7.54 0.41 2.24
CA ALA A 98 6.26 0.62 1.57
C ALA A 98 6.18 1.97 0.84
N ARG A 99 6.79 3.03 1.40
CA ARG A 99 6.82 4.36 0.76
C ARG A 99 7.55 4.36 -0.58
N ASP A 100 8.60 3.55 -0.73
CA ASP A 100 9.39 3.46 -1.97
C ASP A 100 8.52 2.94 -3.12
N VAL A 101 7.69 1.93 -2.83
CA VAL A 101 6.72 1.36 -3.76
C VAL A 101 5.59 2.32 -4.06
N LEU A 102 4.96 2.88 -3.02
CA LEU A 102 3.80 3.77 -3.15
C LEU A 102 4.13 5.05 -3.93
N ASN A 103 5.33 5.59 -3.79
CA ASN A 103 5.76 6.79 -4.52
C ASN A 103 5.84 6.62 -6.04
N ARG A 104 5.80 5.41 -6.57
CA ARG A 104 5.84 5.11 -8.01
C ARG A 104 4.46 5.03 -8.64
N ILE A 105 3.42 4.96 -7.82
CA ILE A 105 2.03 4.91 -8.29
C ILE A 105 1.57 6.33 -8.64
N PRO A 106 0.91 6.54 -9.79
CA PRO A 106 0.40 7.85 -10.18
C PRO A 106 -0.51 8.44 -9.11
N GLY A 107 -0.36 9.72 -8.82
CA GLY A 107 -1.21 10.44 -7.85
C GLY A 107 -0.96 10.12 -6.37
N VAL A 108 -0.05 9.20 -6.04
CA VAL A 108 0.31 8.87 -4.66
C VAL A 108 1.52 9.69 -4.20
N ASN A 109 1.43 10.30 -3.02
CA ASN A 109 2.52 11.02 -2.36
C ASN A 109 2.81 10.38 -1.00
N ALA A 110 3.94 9.69 -0.87
CA ALA A 110 4.40 9.02 0.34
C ALA A 110 5.75 9.61 0.80
N PRO A 111 5.74 10.71 1.58
CA PRO A 111 6.97 11.39 2.01
C PRO A 111 7.76 10.61 3.08
N ASP A 112 9.05 10.89 3.15
CA ASP A 112 10.02 10.22 4.03
C ASP A 112 9.85 10.56 5.51
N ASN A 113 9.12 11.63 5.84
CA ASN A 113 8.87 12.02 7.21
C ASN A 113 7.44 11.75 7.64
N ASN A 114 7.19 11.81 8.90
CA ASN A 114 5.85 11.78 9.46
C ASN A 114 5.71 12.77 10.63
N GLY A 115 4.47 13.02 11.03
CA GLY A 115 4.17 13.99 12.06
C GLY A 115 4.52 13.56 13.49
N THR A 116 4.79 12.30 13.73
CA THR A 116 5.23 11.82 15.06
C THR A 116 6.75 11.67 15.16
N GLY A 117 7.47 12.02 14.11
CA GLY A 117 8.89 11.82 13.92
C GLY A 117 9.15 10.87 12.75
N SER A 118 10.28 11.01 12.09
CA SER A 118 10.67 10.13 10.98
C SER A 118 11.14 8.80 11.51
N HIS A 119 10.47 7.71 11.20
CA HIS A 119 10.90 6.34 11.52
C HIS A 119 10.23 5.32 10.57
N ASP A 120 10.90 4.19 10.36
CA ASP A 120 10.51 3.17 9.37
C ASP A 120 9.20 2.44 9.69
N MET A 121 8.72 2.51 10.93
CA MET A 121 7.47 1.86 11.33
C MET A 121 6.23 2.70 11.08
N ALA A 122 6.34 3.95 10.65
CA ALA A 122 5.19 4.77 10.29
C ALA A 122 4.97 4.76 8.78
N LEU A 123 3.71 4.83 8.38
CA LEU A 123 3.35 4.94 6.98
C LEU A 123 2.58 6.22 6.71
N ASN A 124 3.15 7.07 5.88
CA ASN A 124 2.52 8.27 5.37
C ASN A 124 2.30 8.11 3.87
N PHE A 125 1.09 8.34 3.43
CA PHE A 125 0.78 8.58 2.03
C PHE A 125 -0.57 9.27 1.88
N GLY A 126 -0.70 10.03 0.82
CA GLY A 126 -1.96 10.60 0.37
C GLY A 126 -2.14 10.33 -1.11
N ILE A 127 -3.35 10.01 -1.52
CA ILE A 127 -3.72 9.73 -2.89
C ILE A 127 -4.49 10.94 -3.43
N ARG A 128 -4.22 11.34 -4.69
CA ARG A 128 -4.94 12.44 -5.38
C ARG A 128 -4.99 13.76 -4.59
N GLY A 129 -3.84 14.12 -4.00
CA GLY A 129 -3.68 15.39 -3.29
C GLY A 129 -4.22 15.42 -1.87
N LEU A 130 -4.64 14.29 -1.32
CA LEU A 130 -4.95 14.18 0.10
C LEU A 130 -3.71 14.37 0.96
N ASN A 131 -3.90 14.94 2.14
CA ASN A 131 -2.82 15.10 3.10
C ASN A 131 -2.24 13.72 3.47
N PRO A 132 -0.92 13.50 3.27
CA PRO A 132 -0.30 12.19 3.47
C PRO A 132 -0.14 11.78 4.93
N ARG A 133 -0.42 12.66 5.89
CA ARG A 133 -0.19 12.41 7.30
C ARG A 133 -0.82 11.10 7.79
N LEU A 134 0.04 10.13 8.09
CA LEU A 134 -0.30 8.83 8.69
C LEU A 134 -1.40 8.06 7.93
N ALA A 135 -1.52 8.28 6.62
CA ALA A 135 -2.44 7.59 5.70
C ALA A 135 -3.90 7.50 6.20
N SER A 136 -4.35 8.46 7.02
CA SER A 136 -5.60 8.38 7.79
C SER A 136 -6.88 8.44 6.96
N ARG A 137 -6.79 8.63 5.64
CA ARG A 137 -7.93 8.72 4.71
C ARG A 137 -7.96 7.61 3.66
N SER A 138 -7.14 6.59 3.83
CA SER A 138 -7.13 5.42 2.95
C SER A 138 -7.42 4.16 3.75
N THR A 139 -8.18 3.23 3.16
CA THR A 139 -8.32 1.88 3.71
C THR A 139 -7.03 1.13 3.47
N VAL A 140 -6.30 0.80 4.53
CA VAL A 140 -5.05 0.05 4.44
C VAL A 140 -5.24 -1.33 5.01
N LEU A 141 -4.93 -2.33 4.18
CA LEU A 141 -5.14 -3.74 4.44
C LEU A 141 -3.84 -4.54 4.28
N MET A 142 -3.77 -5.69 4.90
CA MET A 142 -2.80 -6.75 4.65
C MET A 142 -3.57 -8.07 4.49
N ASP A 143 -3.53 -8.68 3.32
CA ASP A 143 -4.36 -9.82 2.93
C ASP A 143 -5.86 -9.60 3.27
N GLY A 144 -6.38 -8.39 3.00
CA GLY A 144 -7.76 -7.98 3.30
C GLY A 144 -8.04 -7.61 4.76
N ILE A 145 -7.09 -7.79 5.69
CA ILE A 145 -7.25 -7.49 7.11
C ILE A 145 -6.79 -6.06 7.39
N PRO A 146 -7.56 -5.24 8.15
CA PRO A 146 -7.16 -3.87 8.47
C PRO A 146 -5.81 -3.78 9.18
N VAL A 147 -4.94 -2.92 8.67
CA VAL A 147 -3.64 -2.60 9.25
C VAL A 147 -3.74 -1.59 10.40
N PRO A 148 -4.57 -0.54 10.33
CA PRO A 148 -4.73 0.41 11.43
C PRO A 148 -5.12 -0.27 12.72
N PHE A 149 -4.60 0.22 13.84
CA PHE A 149 -4.84 -0.35 15.17
C PHE A 149 -6.24 -0.08 15.73
N ALA A 150 -7.00 0.84 15.14
CA ALA A 150 -8.45 1.03 15.30
C ALA A 150 -8.99 1.65 14.01
N PRO A 151 -9.46 0.85 13.04
CA PRO A 151 -9.81 1.30 11.70
C PRO A 151 -10.82 2.45 11.64
N TYR A 152 -11.75 2.53 12.59
CA TYR A 152 -12.73 3.61 12.70
C TYR A 152 -12.25 4.74 13.61
N GLY A 153 -11.86 4.43 14.84
CA GLY A 153 -11.59 5.43 15.87
C GLY A 153 -10.16 5.99 15.87
N GLN A 154 -9.19 5.26 15.32
CA GLN A 154 -7.80 5.69 15.22
C GLN A 154 -7.12 5.10 13.98
N PRO A 155 -7.51 5.56 12.77
CA PRO A 155 -7.01 5.00 11.51
C PRO A 155 -5.55 5.35 11.18
N GLN A 156 -4.92 6.20 11.99
CA GLN A 156 -3.59 6.74 11.75
C GLN A 156 -2.49 5.69 11.86
N LEU A 157 -1.67 5.56 10.82
CA LEU A 157 -0.56 4.61 10.73
C LEU A 157 0.76 5.16 11.31
N SER A 158 0.72 5.67 12.54
CA SER A 158 1.96 5.99 13.29
C SER A 158 2.77 4.73 13.67
N PHE A 159 2.16 3.57 13.55
CA PHE A 159 2.74 2.25 13.64
C PHE A 159 2.06 1.36 12.60
N ALA A 160 2.77 1.09 11.51
CA ALA A 160 2.33 0.25 10.41
C ALA A 160 3.16 -1.05 10.41
N PRO A 161 2.60 -2.16 10.88
CA PRO A 161 3.31 -3.44 11.00
C PRO A 161 3.41 -4.13 9.63
N ILE A 162 4.12 -3.50 8.70
CA ILE A 162 4.31 -3.94 7.32
C ILE A 162 5.80 -3.96 7.02
N SER A 163 6.32 -5.13 6.64
CA SER A 163 7.70 -5.31 6.16
C SER A 163 7.67 -5.79 4.72
N MET A 164 8.24 -5.02 3.79
CA MET A 164 8.24 -5.35 2.36
C MET A 164 8.92 -6.69 2.05
N GLY A 165 9.85 -7.15 2.87
CA GLY A 165 10.45 -8.48 2.77
C GLY A 165 9.45 -9.65 2.86
N ASN A 166 8.30 -9.44 3.50
CA ASN A 166 7.22 -10.42 3.63
C ASN A 166 6.11 -10.26 2.58
N MET A 167 6.18 -9.25 1.68
CA MET A 167 5.14 -8.95 0.69
C MET A 167 5.49 -9.50 -0.69
N ASP A 168 4.48 -9.96 -1.42
CA ASP A 168 4.55 -10.34 -2.84
C ASP A 168 4.01 -9.25 -3.76
N ALA A 169 3.07 -8.43 -3.27
CA ALA A 169 2.51 -7.34 -4.04
C ALA A 169 1.97 -6.21 -3.16
N VAL A 170 1.82 -5.05 -3.75
CA VAL A 170 1.03 -3.92 -3.22
C VAL A 170 -0.04 -3.60 -4.25
N ASP A 171 -1.30 -3.75 -3.87
CA ASP A 171 -2.48 -3.54 -4.70
C ASP A 171 -3.17 -2.25 -4.28
N VAL A 172 -3.31 -1.31 -5.20
CA VAL A 172 -3.81 0.03 -4.92
C VAL A 172 -4.96 0.39 -5.83
N VAL A 173 -6.15 0.53 -5.24
CA VAL A 173 -7.33 1.12 -5.89
C VAL A 173 -7.36 2.60 -5.51
N ARG A 174 -7.25 3.49 -6.49
CA ARG A 174 -7.20 4.94 -6.29
C ARG A 174 -8.58 5.57 -6.40
N GLY A 175 -8.78 6.64 -5.63
CA GLY A 175 -10.03 7.39 -5.68
C GLY A 175 -11.03 6.94 -4.62
N GLY A 176 -12.30 6.76 -4.99
CA GLY A 176 -13.34 6.27 -4.10
C GLY A 176 -13.03 4.89 -3.54
N GLY A 177 -13.86 4.39 -2.70
CA GLY A 177 -13.72 3.03 -2.20
C GLY A 177 -14.61 2.08 -2.94
N ALA A 178 -14.17 0.90 -3.23
CA ALA A 178 -15.07 -0.14 -3.67
C ALA A 178 -16.20 -0.34 -2.66
N VAL A 179 -17.39 -0.63 -3.12
CA VAL A 179 -18.55 -0.96 -2.27
C VAL A 179 -18.18 -2.02 -1.22
N ARG A 180 -17.27 -2.91 -1.57
CA ARG A 180 -16.86 -4.05 -0.75
C ARG A 180 -15.87 -3.70 0.36
N TYR A 181 -15.18 -2.53 0.32
CA TYR A 181 -14.11 -2.18 1.25
C TYR A 181 -14.35 -0.84 1.96
N GLY A 182 -13.96 -0.76 3.23
CA GLY A 182 -14.05 0.41 4.12
C GLY A 182 -13.49 0.07 5.50
N PRO A 183 -13.49 0.97 6.45
CA PRO A 183 -13.76 2.41 6.38
C PRO A 183 -12.57 3.22 5.86
N GLN A 184 -12.65 4.55 5.89
CA GLN A 184 -11.58 5.47 5.50
C GLN A 184 -11.20 5.37 4.01
N ASN A 185 -12.14 5.06 3.14
CA ASN A 185 -11.89 4.77 1.74
C ASN A 185 -11.91 5.98 0.80
N VAL A 186 -11.84 7.19 1.35
CA VAL A 186 -11.84 8.44 0.59
C VAL A 186 -10.62 8.57 -0.32
N GLY A 187 -9.45 8.17 0.19
CA GLY A 187 -8.20 8.12 -0.54
C GLY A 187 -7.97 6.81 -1.29
N GLY A 188 -9.00 5.96 -1.40
CA GLY A 188 -8.86 4.64 -2.00
C GLY A 188 -8.40 3.56 -1.03
N ILE A 189 -7.95 2.45 -1.59
CA ILE A 189 -7.62 1.21 -0.86
C ILE A 189 -6.20 0.82 -1.21
N VAL A 190 -5.41 0.46 -0.20
CA VAL A 190 -4.07 -0.11 -0.35
C VAL A 190 -4.05 -1.45 0.36
N ASN A 191 -3.86 -2.54 -0.38
CA ASN A 191 -3.75 -3.88 0.17
C ASN A 191 -2.33 -4.41 -0.03
N PHE A 192 -1.66 -4.73 1.05
CA PHE A 192 -0.36 -5.41 1.05
C PHE A 192 -0.62 -6.92 1.02
N VAL A 193 -0.19 -7.56 -0.06
CA VAL A 193 -0.35 -9.00 -0.27
C VAL A 193 0.89 -9.71 0.22
N THR A 194 0.75 -10.59 1.22
CA THR A 194 1.87 -11.33 1.77
C THR A 194 2.30 -12.47 0.86
N ARG A 195 3.57 -12.88 0.96
CA ARG A 195 4.11 -14.00 0.18
C ARG A 195 3.25 -15.25 0.33
N ALA A 196 2.96 -15.89 -0.79
CA ALA A 196 2.13 -17.09 -0.84
C ALA A 196 2.84 -18.31 -0.21
N ILE A 197 2.06 -19.30 0.24
CA ILE A 197 2.58 -20.62 0.60
C ILE A 197 3.00 -21.31 -0.69
N PRO A 198 4.26 -21.74 -0.84
CA PRO A 198 4.72 -22.42 -2.05
C PRO A 198 4.00 -23.76 -2.28
N ASP A 199 3.86 -24.15 -3.54
CA ASP A 199 3.28 -25.45 -3.90
C ASP A 199 4.25 -26.61 -3.67
N ALA A 200 5.56 -26.36 -3.75
CA ALA A 200 6.61 -27.34 -3.42
C ALA A 200 7.45 -26.84 -2.25
N PRO A 201 8.15 -27.74 -1.53
CA PRO A 201 9.10 -27.35 -0.49
C PRO A 201 10.12 -26.34 -1.03
N THR A 202 10.13 -25.14 -0.44
CA THR A 202 10.91 -24.00 -0.93
C THR A 202 11.48 -23.22 0.23
N VAL A 203 12.74 -22.81 0.12
CA VAL A 203 13.38 -21.85 1.02
C VAL A 203 13.95 -20.71 0.19
N LYS A 204 13.54 -19.48 0.47
CA LYS A 204 14.04 -18.26 -0.19
C LYS A 204 14.49 -17.26 0.86
N GLY A 205 15.69 -16.72 0.67
CA GLY A 205 16.25 -15.69 1.56
C GLY A 205 16.75 -14.49 0.78
N GLY A 206 16.76 -13.33 1.43
CA GLY A 206 17.30 -12.10 0.86
C GLY A 206 17.92 -11.21 1.93
N LEU A 207 18.93 -10.44 1.55
CA LEU A 207 19.60 -9.47 2.39
C LEU A 207 19.91 -8.21 1.57
N GLN A 208 19.57 -7.04 2.09
CA GLN A 208 20.00 -5.76 1.55
C GLN A 208 20.70 -4.95 2.64
N THR A 209 21.85 -4.41 2.30
CA THR A 209 22.60 -3.50 3.15
C THR A 209 22.80 -2.19 2.42
N GLU A 210 22.55 -1.07 3.08
CA GLU A 210 22.65 0.27 2.51
C GLU A 210 23.40 1.22 3.43
N THR A 211 24.07 2.20 2.81
CA THR A 211 24.78 3.27 3.49
C THR A 211 24.67 4.58 2.70
N SER A 212 24.73 5.69 3.40
CA SER A 212 24.59 7.04 2.83
C SER A 212 25.89 7.85 3.00
N PRO A 213 26.93 7.58 2.18
CA PRO A 213 28.27 8.18 2.39
C PRO A 213 28.32 9.69 2.16
N SER A 214 27.23 10.29 1.68
CA SER A 214 27.12 11.75 1.50
C SER A 214 26.52 12.46 2.72
N SER A 215 26.13 11.72 3.76
CA SER A 215 25.67 12.27 5.03
C SER A 215 26.87 12.55 5.94
N SER A 216 26.71 13.54 6.84
CA SER A 216 27.64 13.76 7.97
C SER A 216 27.51 12.68 9.04
N HIS A 217 26.44 11.91 9.04
CA HIS A 217 26.14 10.79 9.93
C HIS A 217 25.95 9.54 9.07
N ASP A 218 27.02 8.74 8.90
CA ASP A 218 27.02 7.54 8.07
C ASP A 218 26.07 6.49 8.65
N GLY A 219 24.82 6.50 8.16
CA GLY A 219 23.86 5.45 8.44
C GLY A 219 24.27 4.16 7.75
N PHE A 220 24.15 3.04 8.47
CA PHE A 220 24.30 1.71 7.94
C PHE A 220 23.09 0.90 8.34
N LYS A 221 22.30 0.48 7.34
CA LYS A 221 21.06 -0.25 7.56
C LYS A 221 21.04 -1.55 6.79
N THR A 222 20.60 -2.61 7.44
CA THR A 222 20.49 -3.94 6.86
C THR A 222 19.05 -4.45 7.03
N THR A 223 18.46 -4.91 5.94
CA THR A 223 17.15 -5.57 5.92
C THR A 223 17.31 -6.98 5.35
N GLY A 224 16.86 -7.98 6.11
CA GLY A 224 16.86 -9.38 5.69
C GLY A 224 15.45 -9.94 5.63
N ASN A 225 15.24 -10.97 4.79
CA ASN A 225 13.98 -11.70 4.72
C ASN A 225 14.20 -13.19 4.47
N LEU A 226 13.24 -13.99 4.91
CA LEU A 226 13.20 -15.44 4.73
C LEU A 226 11.78 -15.89 4.43
N LEU A 227 11.63 -16.82 3.51
CA LEU A 227 10.43 -17.64 3.33
C LEU A 227 10.86 -19.09 3.38
N ALA A 228 10.18 -19.90 4.18
CA ALA A 228 10.33 -21.35 4.18
C ALA A 228 8.94 -21.98 4.25
N GLY A 229 8.59 -22.86 3.30
CA GLY A 229 7.27 -23.46 3.27
C GLY A 229 7.08 -24.44 2.13
N GLY A 230 5.88 -24.96 2.02
CA GLY A 230 5.47 -25.87 0.97
C GLY A 230 4.05 -26.41 1.20
N THR A 231 3.55 -27.13 0.20
CA THR A 231 2.24 -27.78 0.20
C THR A 231 2.45 -29.28 -0.04
N ALA A 232 1.81 -30.10 0.77
CA ALA A 232 1.81 -31.55 0.64
C ALA A 232 0.69 -32.00 -0.30
N ASP A 233 0.81 -33.24 -0.86
CA ASP A 233 -0.15 -33.82 -1.81
C ASP A 233 -1.58 -33.94 -1.25
N ASN A 234 -1.75 -33.93 0.08
CA ASN A 234 -3.07 -33.96 0.73
C ASN A 234 -3.71 -32.57 0.86
N GLY A 235 -3.18 -31.55 0.22
CA GLY A 235 -3.70 -30.18 0.25
C GLY A 235 -3.33 -29.35 1.49
N LEU A 236 -2.58 -29.93 2.46
CA LEU A 236 -2.10 -29.18 3.62
C LEU A 236 -0.82 -28.42 3.27
N GLY A 237 -0.84 -27.11 3.41
CA GLY A 237 0.30 -26.23 3.16
C GLY A 237 0.61 -25.34 4.34
N GLY A 238 1.88 -24.95 4.46
CA GLY A 238 2.33 -24.01 5.48
C GLY A 238 3.56 -23.24 5.07
N ALA A 239 3.71 -22.02 5.62
CA ALA A 239 4.88 -21.20 5.40
C ALA A 239 5.23 -20.36 6.63
N ILE A 240 6.52 -20.11 6.80
CA ILE A 240 7.10 -19.15 7.73
C ILE A 240 7.70 -18.02 6.89
N LEU A 241 7.27 -16.80 7.14
CA LEU A 241 7.84 -15.58 6.58
C LEU A 241 8.49 -14.81 7.71
N TYR A 242 9.69 -14.32 7.48
CA TYR A 242 10.38 -13.43 8.41
C TYR A 242 11.00 -12.26 7.66
N SER A 243 10.88 -11.07 8.20
CA SER A 243 11.61 -9.89 7.75
C SER A 243 12.15 -9.13 8.94
N GLY A 244 13.43 -8.73 8.88
CA GLY A 244 14.08 -8.00 9.95
C GLY A 244 14.88 -6.83 9.43
N THR A 245 14.84 -5.68 10.12
CA THR A 245 15.62 -4.47 9.81
C THR A 245 16.44 -4.06 11.01
N ARG A 246 17.70 -3.69 10.79
CA ARG A 246 18.66 -3.23 11.81
C ARG A 246 19.51 -2.09 11.26
N GLY A 247 19.75 -1.07 12.08
CA GLY A 247 20.68 0.02 11.78
C GLY A 247 20.03 1.39 11.69
N GLY A 248 20.76 2.37 11.24
CA GLY A 248 20.34 3.77 11.14
C GLY A 248 20.28 4.27 9.71
N ASP A 249 19.46 5.28 9.49
CA ASP A 249 19.39 6.04 8.24
C ASP A 249 20.49 7.10 8.19
N TRP A 250 20.38 8.03 7.27
CA TRP A 250 21.31 9.13 7.01
C TRP A 250 21.32 10.26 8.05
N ARG A 251 20.46 10.20 9.07
CA ARG A 251 20.41 11.21 10.13
C ARG A 251 20.93 10.67 11.45
N GLU A 252 21.49 11.56 12.26
CA GLU A 252 21.74 11.28 13.67
C GLU A 252 20.45 10.88 14.40
N ASN A 253 20.52 9.98 15.39
CA ASN A 253 19.37 9.47 16.15
C ASN A 253 18.26 8.85 15.27
N SER A 254 18.64 7.96 14.34
CA SER A 254 17.73 7.29 13.41
C SER A 254 17.80 5.76 13.46
N ASN A 255 18.36 5.16 14.51
CA ASN A 255 18.48 3.71 14.60
C ASN A 255 17.12 3.03 14.64
N THR A 256 16.98 1.98 13.85
CA THR A 256 15.77 1.16 13.74
C THR A 256 16.06 -0.30 13.98
N ARG A 257 15.16 -0.95 14.70
CA ARG A 257 15.10 -2.40 14.87
C ARG A 257 13.68 -2.87 14.64
N ILE A 258 13.48 -3.76 13.67
CA ILE A 258 12.20 -4.35 13.34
C ILE A 258 12.36 -5.87 13.23
N ASP A 259 11.40 -6.60 13.77
CA ASP A 259 11.21 -8.04 13.60
C ASP A 259 9.75 -8.29 13.22
N ASP A 260 9.52 -8.94 12.08
CA ASP A 260 8.19 -9.26 11.53
C ASP A 260 8.13 -10.74 11.14
N LEU A 261 7.47 -11.54 11.94
CA LEU A 261 7.25 -12.97 11.73
C LEU A 261 5.79 -13.20 11.35
N ILE A 262 5.57 -13.88 10.22
CA ILE A 262 4.25 -14.32 9.76
C ILE A 262 4.27 -15.84 9.60
N LEU A 263 3.29 -16.51 10.17
CA LEU A 263 3.00 -17.92 9.98
C LEU A 263 1.74 -18.04 9.13
N LYS A 264 1.79 -18.81 8.06
CA LYS A 264 0.64 -19.08 7.18
C LYS A 264 0.35 -20.57 7.12
N GLY A 265 -0.93 -20.91 7.07
CA GLY A 265 -1.42 -22.26 6.83
C GLY A 265 -2.54 -22.25 5.80
N LYS A 266 -2.61 -23.27 4.95
CA LYS A 266 -3.73 -23.53 4.05
C LYS A 266 -4.10 -25.00 4.12
N TYR A 267 -5.37 -25.30 3.89
CA TYR A 267 -5.85 -26.68 3.73
C TYR A 267 -6.93 -26.71 2.66
N GLN A 268 -6.64 -27.38 1.55
CA GLN A 268 -7.61 -27.68 0.52
C GLN A 268 -8.29 -28.99 0.90
N LEU A 269 -9.56 -28.91 1.38
CA LEU A 269 -10.30 -30.09 1.82
C LEU A 269 -10.77 -30.91 0.63
N ASP A 270 -11.29 -30.26 -0.38
CA ASP A 270 -11.73 -30.78 -1.68
C ASP A 270 -11.71 -29.67 -2.73
N ASP A 271 -12.19 -29.94 -3.95
CA ASP A 271 -12.17 -28.98 -5.05
C ASP A 271 -12.98 -27.69 -4.79
N ALA A 272 -13.94 -27.75 -3.85
CA ALA A 272 -14.82 -26.62 -3.53
C ALA A 272 -14.46 -25.93 -2.23
N ASN A 273 -13.79 -26.60 -1.29
CA ASN A 273 -13.66 -26.13 0.09
C ASN A 273 -12.21 -25.93 0.49
N SER A 274 -11.86 -24.74 0.92
CA SER A 274 -10.53 -24.41 1.42
C SER A 274 -10.56 -23.62 2.73
N PHE A 275 -9.53 -23.81 3.53
CA PHE A 275 -9.28 -23.09 4.77
C PHE A 275 -7.93 -22.39 4.71
N ASN A 276 -7.84 -21.23 5.32
CA ASN A 276 -6.59 -20.53 5.53
C ASN A 276 -6.47 -20.02 6.96
N ALA A 277 -5.24 -19.85 7.42
CA ALA A 277 -4.93 -19.23 8.68
C ALA A 277 -3.65 -18.43 8.59
N MET A 278 -3.61 -17.31 9.31
CA MET A 278 -2.41 -16.47 9.41
C MET A 278 -2.24 -15.98 10.84
N ALA A 279 -0.99 -15.98 11.30
CA ALA A 279 -0.60 -15.34 12.55
C ALA A 279 0.60 -14.43 12.28
N GLN A 280 0.56 -13.20 12.81
CA GLN A 280 1.67 -12.25 12.74
C GLN A 280 2.10 -11.84 14.13
N TYR A 281 3.41 -11.80 14.35
CA TYR A 281 4.05 -11.10 15.46
C TYR A 281 5.03 -10.08 14.88
N TYR A 282 4.73 -8.81 15.08
CA TYR A 282 5.57 -7.69 14.68
C TYR A 282 6.01 -6.92 15.90
N GLU A 283 7.30 -6.68 16.03
CA GLU A 283 7.89 -5.83 17.07
C GLU A 283 8.91 -4.88 16.44
N GLY A 284 8.89 -3.63 16.86
CA GLY A 284 9.80 -2.64 16.34
C GLY A 284 10.09 -1.52 17.35
N GLN A 285 11.26 -0.94 17.20
CA GLN A 285 11.65 0.31 17.84
C GLN A 285 12.48 1.15 16.88
N ALA A 286 12.37 2.47 16.99
CA ALA A 286 13.15 3.41 16.22
C ALA A 286 13.45 4.68 17.02
N ASP A 287 14.65 5.19 16.90
CA ASP A 287 15.00 6.52 17.35
C ASP A 287 14.49 7.54 16.32
N MET A 288 14.20 8.78 16.75
CA MET A 288 13.56 9.79 15.90
C MET A 288 14.37 11.09 15.91
N PRO A 289 14.94 11.47 14.77
CA PRO A 289 15.77 12.68 14.69
C PRO A 289 15.01 14.00 14.84
N GLY A 290 13.68 14.00 14.58
CA GLY A 290 12.85 15.19 14.64
C GLY A 290 13.07 16.20 13.51
N GLY A 291 12.25 17.26 13.49
CA GLY A 291 12.36 18.35 12.54
C GLY A 291 13.43 19.36 12.96
N LEU A 292 14.08 20.02 11.99
CA LEU A 292 15.09 21.04 12.20
C LEU A 292 14.53 22.43 11.90
N ASN A 293 14.81 23.41 12.74
CA ASN A 293 14.60 24.80 12.39
C ASN A 293 15.55 25.24 11.25
N VAL A 294 15.32 26.41 10.68
CA VAL A 294 16.09 26.89 9.52
C VAL A 294 17.58 27.04 9.81
N LYS A 295 17.94 27.48 11.02
CA LYS A 295 19.35 27.67 11.43
C LYS A 295 20.06 26.33 11.54
N ASP A 296 19.46 25.37 12.24
CA ASP A 296 20.03 24.05 12.46
C ASP A 296 20.12 23.26 11.16
N TYR A 297 19.09 23.35 10.30
CA TYR A 297 19.09 22.74 8.96
C TYR A 297 20.21 23.26 8.05
N LYS A 298 20.52 24.56 8.14
CA LYS A 298 21.63 25.16 7.38
C LYS A 298 23.00 24.79 7.93
N ALA A 299 23.10 24.56 9.25
CA ALA A 299 24.34 24.15 9.89
C ALA A 299 24.70 22.71 9.54
N ASP A 300 23.77 21.80 9.74
CA ASP A 300 23.87 20.39 9.33
C ASP A 300 22.46 19.80 9.15
N PRO A 301 22.00 19.48 7.92
CA PRO A 301 20.69 18.93 7.69
C PRO A 301 20.51 17.49 8.22
N TYR A 302 21.59 16.82 8.58
CA TYR A 302 21.60 15.43 9.05
C TYR A 302 21.65 15.28 10.56
N GLN A 303 21.92 16.37 11.31
CA GLN A 303 21.92 16.35 12.77
C GLN A 303 20.54 16.05 13.37
N SER A 304 20.52 15.64 14.63
CA SER A 304 19.32 15.54 15.46
C SER A 304 19.36 16.59 16.59
N THR A 305 18.20 17.21 16.83
CA THR A 305 17.98 18.06 18.03
C THR A 305 17.08 17.37 19.05
N ARG A 306 16.79 16.07 18.84
CA ARG A 306 15.83 15.28 19.62
C ARG A 306 16.48 14.00 20.17
N PRO A 307 17.45 14.08 21.11
CA PRO A 307 18.25 12.93 21.54
C PRO A 307 17.45 11.87 22.32
N TYR A 308 16.26 12.21 22.81
CA TYR A 308 15.40 11.30 23.58
C TYR A 308 14.19 10.79 22.81
N ASP A 309 13.92 11.34 21.63
CA ASP A 309 12.75 10.94 20.86
C ASP A 309 12.94 9.52 20.34
N LYS A 310 12.02 8.65 20.73
CA LYS A 310 12.04 7.23 20.42
C LYS A 310 10.63 6.69 20.32
N PHE A 311 10.42 5.77 19.39
CA PHE A 311 9.15 5.09 19.21
C PHE A 311 9.34 3.57 19.25
N TRP A 312 8.38 2.85 19.82
CA TRP A 312 8.35 1.40 19.80
C TRP A 312 6.93 0.87 19.82
N GLY A 313 6.76 -0.34 19.32
CA GLY A 313 5.49 -1.01 19.34
C GLY A 313 5.59 -2.49 19.00
N ARG A 314 4.50 -3.19 19.25
CA ARG A 314 4.31 -4.58 18.85
C ARG A 314 2.86 -4.83 18.45
N ARG A 315 2.66 -5.70 17.47
CA ARG A 315 1.36 -6.19 17.06
C ARG A 315 1.35 -7.71 17.07
N THR A 316 0.27 -8.26 17.59
CA THR A 316 -0.08 -9.67 17.40
C THR A 316 -1.38 -9.72 16.62
N MET A 317 -1.44 -10.54 15.59
CA MET A 317 -2.62 -10.72 14.76
C MET A 317 -2.85 -12.21 14.52
N PHE A 318 -4.12 -12.60 14.53
CA PHE A 318 -4.59 -13.92 14.14
C PHE A 318 -5.73 -13.77 13.16
N ASN A 319 -5.73 -14.59 12.14
CA ASN A 319 -6.78 -14.67 11.14
C ASN A 319 -7.09 -16.14 10.83
N VAL A 320 -8.35 -16.43 10.58
CA VAL A 320 -8.83 -17.70 10.06
C VAL A 320 -9.88 -17.43 9.01
N GLY A 321 -9.73 -18.05 7.86
CA GLY A 321 -10.64 -17.93 6.72
C GLY A 321 -11.14 -19.29 6.23
N TYR A 322 -12.32 -19.27 5.67
CA TYR A 322 -12.93 -20.37 4.93
C TYR A 322 -13.44 -19.84 3.60
N ARG A 323 -13.21 -20.60 2.52
CA ARG A 323 -13.74 -20.33 1.20
C ARG A 323 -14.40 -21.57 0.63
N TYR A 324 -15.61 -21.38 0.13
CA TYR A 324 -16.33 -22.32 -0.70
C TYR A 324 -16.47 -21.72 -2.09
N GLU A 325 -16.11 -22.46 -3.14
CA GLU A 325 -16.22 -22.04 -4.52
C GLU A 325 -16.64 -23.25 -5.38
N GLN A 326 -17.86 -23.23 -5.90
CA GLN A 326 -18.38 -24.26 -6.79
C GLN A 326 -19.62 -23.76 -7.54
N ASP A 327 -19.85 -24.24 -8.76
CA ASP A 327 -21.07 -23.99 -9.53
C ASP A 327 -21.41 -22.50 -9.68
N ARG A 328 -20.41 -21.66 -9.95
CA ARG A 328 -20.60 -20.20 -10.08
C ARG A 328 -21.05 -19.53 -8.77
N ARG A 329 -20.74 -20.13 -7.63
CA ARG A 329 -20.99 -19.62 -6.28
C ARG A 329 -19.69 -19.49 -5.53
N GLU A 330 -19.56 -18.39 -4.82
CA GLU A 330 -18.50 -18.21 -3.85
C GLU A 330 -19.09 -17.80 -2.50
N PHE A 331 -18.58 -18.39 -1.45
CA PHE A 331 -18.88 -17.98 -0.09
C PHE A 331 -17.57 -17.92 0.71
N THR A 332 -17.31 -16.77 1.31
CA THR A 332 -16.13 -16.59 2.18
C THR A 332 -16.54 -16.15 3.57
N VAL A 333 -15.83 -16.67 4.54
CA VAL A 333 -15.89 -16.22 5.95
C VAL A 333 -14.47 -15.92 6.39
N ASN A 334 -14.24 -14.74 6.93
CA ASN A 334 -12.96 -14.32 7.45
C ASN A 334 -13.12 -13.74 8.86
N SER A 335 -12.40 -14.27 9.83
CA SER A 335 -12.40 -13.78 11.21
C SER A 335 -11.00 -13.42 11.64
N PHE A 336 -10.83 -12.27 12.27
CA PHE A 336 -9.53 -11.81 12.72
C PHE A 336 -9.57 -11.14 14.10
N PHE A 337 -8.42 -11.19 14.75
CA PHE A 337 -8.14 -10.49 15.99
C PHE A 337 -6.77 -9.83 15.90
N THR A 338 -6.70 -8.56 16.30
CA THR A 338 -5.42 -7.85 16.42
C THR A 338 -5.30 -7.21 17.79
N LYS A 339 -4.10 -7.26 18.35
CA LYS A 339 -3.71 -6.49 19.53
C LYS A 339 -2.45 -5.71 19.22
N THR A 340 -2.50 -4.39 19.41
CA THR A 340 -1.38 -3.48 19.18
C THR A 340 -1.04 -2.73 20.45
N LEU A 341 0.22 -2.77 20.84
CA LEU A 341 0.81 -1.95 21.89
C LEU A 341 1.81 -1.00 21.22
N ARG A 342 1.71 0.30 21.49
CA ARG A 342 2.68 1.27 21.02
C ARG A 342 2.98 2.31 22.06
N SER A 343 4.19 2.85 22.07
CA SER A 343 4.59 3.94 22.93
C SER A 343 5.73 4.74 22.32
N GLY A 344 6.07 5.85 22.90
CA GLY A 344 7.21 6.67 22.51
C GLY A 344 7.58 7.69 23.57
N TYR A 345 8.84 8.06 23.56
CA TYR A 345 9.31 9.28 24.18
C TYR A 345 9.28 10.39 23.13
N LEU A 346 8.67 11.51 23.46
CA LEU A 346 8.53 12.65 22.56
C LEU A 346 8.79 13.95 23.29
N ASP A 347 9.65 14.78 22.73
CA ASP A 347 9.80 16.17 23.11
C ASP A 347 8.62 16.98 22.55
N GLN A 348 7.85 17.58 23.44
CA GLN A 348 6.67 18.41 23.16
C GLN A 348 6.96 19.90 23.31
N GLY A 349 8.22 20.30 23.33
CA GLY A 349 8.68 21.69 23.51
C GLY A 349 8.74 22.14 24.95
N SER A 350 7.66 22.06 25.72
CA SER A 350 7.61 22.46 27.14
C SER A 350 7.76 21.29 28.11
N PHE A 351 7.66 20.06 27.64
CA PHE A 351 7.79 18.84 28.42
C PHE A 351 8.21 17.65 27.56
N LEU A 352 8.80 16.66 28.19
CA LEU A 352 8.99 15.33 27.62
C LEU A 352 7.78 14.46 27.96
N SER A 353 7.32 13.66 27.03
CA SER A 353 6.20 12.75 27.22
C SER A 353 6.58 11.30 26.99
N LEU A 354 5.95 10.40 27.77
CA LEU A 354 5.84 8.97 27.53
C LEU A 354 4.37 8.67 27.18
N SER A 355 4.09 8.05 26.03
CA SER A 355 2.74 7.91 25.51
C SER A 355 2.35 6.45 25.22
N PRO A 356 2.20 5.60 26.27
CA PRO A 356 1.77 4.22 26.06
C PRO A 356 0.31 4.14 25.60
N ARG A 357 0.07 3.32 24.59
CA ARG A 357 -1.26 3.09 24.03
C ARG A 357 -1.45 1.61 23.71
N GLU A 358 -2.63 1.10 24.00
CA GLU A 358 -3.06 -0.25 23.71
C GLU A 358 -4.35 -0.24 22.92
N TYR A 359 -4.39 -1.03 21.84
CA TYR A 359 -5.59 -1.20 21.03
C TYR A 359 -5.81 -2.66 20.72
N TRP A 360 -7.08 -3.03 20.53
CA TRP A 360 -7.46 -4.31 19.98
C TRP A 360 -8.66 -4.19 19.07
N VAL A 361 -8.70 -5.06 18.07
CA VAL A 361 -9.77 -5.16 17.07
C VAL A 361 -10.18 -6.60 16.90
N ARG A 362 -11.47 -6.83 16.82
CA ARG A 362 -12.09 -8.10 16.42
C ARG A 362 -12.92 -7.84 15.18
N GLY A 363 -12.79 -8.69 14.19
CA GLY A 363 -13.58 -8.60 12.98
C GLY A 363 -14.10 -9.94 12.50
N LEU A 364 -15.27 -9.89 11.89
CA LEU A 364 -15.88 -10.97 11.13
C LEU A 364 -16.34 -10.36 9.80
N GLU A 365 -15.97 -11.00 8.72
CA GLU A 365 -16.43 -10.64 7.39
C GLU A 365 -16.97 -11.86 6.68
N THR A 366 -18.15 -11.75 6.10
CA THR A 366 -18.78 -12.79 5.28
C THR A 366 -19.15 -12.20 3.94
N ARG A 367 -18.87 -12.94 2.87
CA ARG A 367 -19.23 -12.58 1.50
C ARG A 367 -19.86 -13.76 0.81
N PHE A 368 -20.86 -13.50 0.00
CA PHE A 368 -21.48 -14.46 -0.90
C PHE A 368 -21.62 -13.83 -2.25
N ALA A 369 -21.23 -14.56 -3.29
CA ALA A 369 -21.44 -14.17 -4.69
C ALA A 369 -22.05 -15.33 -5.46
N GLN A 370 -22.95 -15.00 -6.37
CA GLN A 370 -23.64 -15.95 -7.25
C GLN A 370 -23.69 -15.39 -8.65
N SER A 371 -23.14 -16.13 -9.62
CA SER A 371 -23.28 -15.80 -11.03
C SER A 371 -24.43 -16.61 -11.67
N PHE A 372 -25.17 -15.97 -12.56
CA PHE A 372 -26.26 -16.57 -13.33
C PHE A 372 -26.51 -15.79 -14.62
N ASP A 373 -27.15 -16.43 -15.59
CA ASP A 373 -27.52 -15.81 -16.87
C ASP A 373 -29.01 -15.49 -16.90
N LEU A 374 -29.35 -14.29 -17.36
CA LEU A 374 -30.73 -13.84 -17.55
C LEU A 374 -30.92 -13.30 -18.98
N GLY A 375 -31.35 -14.15 -19.90
CA GLY A 375 -31.46 -13.82 -21.32
C GLY A 375 -30.09 -13.44 -21.91
N PRO A 376 -29.91 -12.22 -22.44
CA PRO A 376 -28.65 -11.79 -23.04
C PRO A 376 -27.62 -11.25 -22.02
N THR A 377 -27.95 -11.23 -20.73
CA THR A 377 -27.10 -10.71 -19.67
C THR A 377 -26.56 -11.81 -18.77
N SER A 378 -25.29 -11.69 -18.38
CA SER A 378 -24.72 -12.46 -17.28
C SER A 378 -24.64 -11.56 -16.04
N HIS A 379 -25.03 -12.09 -14.91
CA HIS A 379 -25.07 -11.38 -13.62
C HIS A 379 -24.15 -12.06 -12.63
N GLU A 380 -23.47 -11.27 -11.80
CA GLU A 380 -22.80 -11.72 -10.61
C GLU A 380 -23.25 -10.84 -9.44
N VAL A 381 -24.19 -11.35 -8.65
CA VAL A 381 -24.68 -10.65 -7.46
C VAL A 381 -23.79 -10.98 -6.27
N GLY A 382 -23.17 -9.95 -5.72
CA GLY A 382 -22.38 -10.00 -4.50
C GLY A 382 -23.12 -9.39 -3.31
N VAL A 383 -23.12 -10.07 -2.17
CA VAL A 383 -23.60 -9.53 -0.89
C VAL A 383 -22.57 -9.79 0.19
N GLY A 384 -22.45 -8.88 1.13
CA GLY A 384 -21.54 -9.08 2.24
C GLY A 384 -21.93 -8.34 3.50
N TYR A 385 -21.39 -8.85 4.59
CA TYR A 385 -21.53 -8.29 5.91
C TYR A 385 -20.18 -8.24 6.59
N ARG A 386 -19.89 -7.14 7.27
CA ARG A 386 -18.69 -6.96 8.06
C ARG A 386 -19.03 -6.40 9.44
N TYR A 387 -18.57 -7.08 10.47
CA TYR A 387 -18.60 -6.64 11.86
C TYR A 387 -17.19 -6.28 12.32
N ILE A 388 -17.03 -5.11 12.93
CA ILE A 388 -15.81 -4.71 13.62
C ILE A 388 -16.16 -4.20 15.00
N ASN A 389 -15.45 -4.72 16.00
CA ASN A 389 -15.43 -4.19 17.35
C ASN A 389 -14.00 -3.85 17.73
N GLU A 390 -13.78 -2.59 18.06
CA GLU A 390 -12.46 -2.07 18.42
C GLU A 390 -12.49 -1.33 19.75
N ALA A 391 -11.37 -1.35 20.46
CA ALA A 391 -11.18 -0.54 21.65
C ALA A 391 -9.72 -0.07 21.77
N GLY A 392 -9.54 1.07 22.39
CA GLY A 392 -8.25 1.66 22.67
C GLY A 392 -8.16 2.26 24.06
N HIS A 393 -6.98 2.20 24.66
CA HIS A 393 -6.63 2.90 25.88
C HIS A 393 -5.35 3.71 25.65
N GLU A 394 -5.44 5.01 25.82
CA GLU A 394 -4.32 5.95 25.63
C GLU A 394 -3.96 6.63 26.92
N LEU A 395 -2.69 6.51 27.29
CA LEU A 395 -2.09 7.22 28.41
C LEU A 395 -1.02 8.20 27.93
N ARG A 396 -0.79 9.28 28.67
CA ARG A 396 0.36 10.15 28.52
C ARG A 396 0.86 10.59 29.88
N TYR A 397 2.13 10.32 30.13
CA TYR A 397 2.87 10.81 31.28
C TYR A 397 3.84 11.89 30.82
N ARG A 398 4.00 12.97 31.57
CA ARG A 398 4.88 14.06 31.21
C ARG A 398 5.74 14.55 32.37
N THR A 399 6.93 15.01 32.01
CA THR A 399 7.87 15.70 32.88
C THR A 399 8.22 17.05 32.25
N PRO A 400 8.11 18.19 32.95
CA PRO A 400 8.58 19.48 32.44
C PRO A 400 10.05 19.41 32.03
N ILE A 401 10.41 20.08 30.94
CA ILE A 401 11.81 20.24 30.55
C ILE A 401 12.47 21.22 31.53
N ALA A 402 13.36 20.69 32.35
CA ALA A 402 14.17 21.46 33.28
C ALA A 402 15.65 21.29 32.92
N ALA A 403 16.54 22.07 33.56
CA ALA A 403 17.97 22.02 33.30
C ALA A 403 18.61 20.61 33.45
N ASN A 404 17.96 19.71 34.20
CA ASN A 404 18.28 18.29 34.31
C ASN A 404 17.09 17.48 33.71
N GLN A 405 17.09 17.26 32.44
CA GLN A 405 16.04 16.53 31.74
C GLN A 405 15.93 15.10 32.26
N GLN A 406 14.78 14.77 32.85
CA GLN A 406 14.46 13.40 33.24
C GLN A 406 13.54 12.76 32.20
N ILE A 407 13.84 11.54 31.77
CA ILE A 407 12.98 10.76 30.89
C ILE A 407 11.70 10.45 31.69
N PRO A 408 10.48 10.74 31.14
CA PRO A 408 9.23 10.46 31.80
C PRO A 408 9.05 8.96 32.07
N THR A 409 8.53 8.65 33.25
CA THR A 409 8.15 7.29 33.66
C THR A 409 6.64 7.25 33.95
N THR A 410 6.10 6.07 34.21
CA THR A 410 4.70 5.91 34.65
C THR A 410 4.38 6.60 35.98
N ASN A 411 5.41 6.99 36.75
CA ASN A 411 5.28 7.80 37.97
C ASN A 411 5.28 9.31 37.72
N SER A 412 5.53 9.74 36.49
CA SER A 412 5.41 11.15 36.10
C SER A 412 3.96 11.59 36.07
N ARG A 413 3.71 12.90 35.95
CA ARG A 413 2.35 13.44 35.89
C ARG A 413 1.58 12.83 34.71
N ASN A 414 0.48 12.15 35.01
CA ASN A 414 -0.46 11.69 34.00
C ASN A 414 -1.40 12.84 33.58
N ASP A 415 -1.40 13.22 32.31
CA ASP A 415 -2.25 14.27 31.76
C ASP A 415 -3.14 13.80 30.60
N ARG A 416 -3.08 12.52 30.23
CA ARG A 416 -4.02 11.87 29.33
C ARG A 416 -4.30 10.45 29.83
N ASP A 417 -5.56 10.18 30.03
CA ASP A 417 -6.10 8.84 30.27
C ASP A 417 -7.45 8.76 29.58
N THR A 418 -7.45 8.20 28.37
CA THR A 418 -8.66 8.13 27.53
C THR A 418 -8.90 6.71 27.05
N ARG A 419 -10.16 6.30 27.05
CA ARG A 419 -10.61 5.05 26.46
C ARG A 419 -11.55 5.31 25.32
N GLY A 420 -11.28 4.71 24.16
CA GLY A 420 -12.16 4.72 23.00
C GLY A 420 -12.71 3.32 22.71
N GLY A 421 -13.86 3.25 22.08
CA GLY A 421 -14.44 2.01 21.58
C GLY A 421 -15.39 2.29 20.44
N THR A 422 -15.39 1.41 19.44
CA THR A 422 -16.32 1.47 18.31
C THR A 422 -16.89 0.07 18.03
N GLU A 423 -18.17 0.03 17.76
CA GLU A 423 -18.86 -1.12 17.18
C GLU A 423 -19.42 -0.69 15.83
N ALA A 424 -19.03 -1.40 14.77
CA ALA A 424 -19.41 -1.07 13.40
C ALA A 424 -19.95 -2.30 12.68
N ASN A 425 -21.09 -2.11 12.02
CA ASN A 425 -21.73 -3.08 11.16
C ASN A 425 -21.82 -2.48 9.75
N ALA A 426 -21.34 -3.19 8.76
CA ALA A 426 -21.39 -2.77 7.38
C ALA A 426 -22.01 -3.85 6.51
N PHE A 427 -22.95 -3.46 5.66
CA PHE A 427 -23.59 -4.32 4.67
C PHE A 427 -23.27 -3.78 3.28
N PHE A 428 -23.08 -4.66 2.31
CA PHE A 428 -23.00 -4.26 0.94
C PHE A 428 -23.74 -5.22 0.02
N ILE A 429 -24.16 -4.69 -1.12
CA ILE A 429 -24.68 -5.44 -2.27
C ILE A 429 -24.19 -4.77 -3.53
N ASP A 430 -23.76 -5.56 -4.49
CA ASP A 430 -23.48 -5.15 -5.86
C ASP A 430 -23.94 -6.22 -6.85
N ASP A 431 -24.14 -5.82 -8.11
CA ASP A 431 -24.46 -6.72 -9.21
C ASP A 431 -23.59 -6.35 -10.42
N ARG A 432 -22.65 -7.22 -10.76
CA ARG A 432 -21.89 -7.11 -12.02
C ARG A 432 -22.73 -7.67 -13.15
N ILE A 433 -23.14 -6.80 -14.06
CA ILE A 433 -23.99 -7.12 -15.20
C ILE A 433 -23.16 -7.03 -16.48
N ASP A 434 -22.91 -8.17 -17.11
CA ASP A 434 -22.25 -8.24 -18.42
C ASP A 434 -23.29 -8.34 -19.53
N ILE A 435 -23.26 -7.39 -20.47
CA ILE A 435 -24.15 -7.34 -21.65
C ILE A 435 -23.39 -6.90 -22.91
N GLY A 436 -23.12 -7.83 -23.81
CA GLY A 436 -22.31 -7.58 -24.99
C GLY A 436 -20.89 -7.11 -24.59
N LYS A 437 -20.54 -5.85 -24.93
CA LYS A 437 -19.26 -5.24 -24.61
C LYS A 437 -19.29 -4.40 -23.31
N TRP A 438 -20.38 -4.40 -22.59
CA TRP A 438 -20.54 -3.59 -21.38
C TRP A 438 -20.54 -4.47 -20.15
N THR A 439 -19.79 -4.01 -19.15
CA THR A 439 -19.92 -4.47 -17.76
C THR A 439 -20.40 -3.28 -16.93
N ILE A 440 -21.53 -3.41 -16.25
CA ILE A 440 -22.15 -2.37 -15.43
C ILE A 440 -22.34 -2.92 -14.03
N THR A 441 -21.77 -2.24 -13.03
CA THR A 441 -21.82 -2.71 -11.64
C THR A 441 -22.41 -1.61 -10.73
N PRO A 442 -23.75 -1.57 -10.57
CA PRO A 442 -24.36 -0.80 -9.48
C PRO A 442 -24.09 -1.48 -8.14
N GLY A 443 -23.92 -0.68 -7.10
CA GLY A 443 -23.73 -1.21 -5.76
C GLY A 443 -24.00 -0.17 -4.69
N VAL A 444 -24.17 -0.64 -3.46
CA VAL A 444 -24.32 0.21 -2.30
C VAL A 444 -23.72 -0.47 -1.07
N ARG A 445 -23.03 0.32 -0.26
CA ARG A 445 -22.57 -0.06 1.08
C ARG A 445 -23.31 0.80 2.11
N TYR A 446 -23.71 0.19 3.20
CA TYR A 446 -24.35 0.87 4.33
C TYR A 446 -23.56 0.58 5.61
N GLU A 447 -23.10 1.64 6.26
CA GLU A 447 -22.33 1.59 7.51
C GLU A 447 -23.19 2.07 8.67
N MET A 448 -23.18 1.31 9.77
CA MET A 448 -23.77 1.66 11.06
C MET A 448 -22.65 1.62 12.09
N ILE A 449 -22.35 2.77 12.70
CA ILE A 449 -21.17 2.96 13.56
C ILE A 449 -21.60 3.58 14.87
N GLU A 450 -21.35 2.88 15.97
CA GLU A 450 -21.49 3.40 17.32
C GLU A 450 -20.10 3.61 17.92
N SER A 451 -19.76 4.85 18.23
CA SER A 451 -18.44 5.20 18.79
C SER A 451 -18.58 5.90 20.13
N GLN A 452 -17.62 5.67 21.01
CA GLN A 452 -17.54 6.36 22.30
C GLN A 452 -16.09 6.67 22.67
N GLN A 453 -15.91 7.76 23.42
CA GLN A 453 -14.65 8.08 24.07
C GLN A 453 -14.93 8.52 25.52
N THR A 454 -14.15 8.04 26.46
CA THR A 454 -14.19 8.43 27.87
C THR A 454 -12.86 9.06 28.24
N ASN A 455 -12.88 10.26 28.78
CA ASN A 455 -11.73 10.85 29.44
C ASN A 455 -11.81 10.51 30.95
N ASN A 456 -10.92 9.62 31.40
CA ASN A 456 -10.94 9.12 32.78
C ASN A 456 -10.46 10.19 33.79
N LEU A 457 -9.65 11.17 33.36
CA LEU A 457 -9.17 12.23 34.26
C LEU A 457 -10.28 13.23 34.62
N SER A 458 -11.18 13.51 33.67
CA SER A 458 -12.32 14.43 33.87
C SER A 458 -13.65 13.69 34.07
N ASN A 459 -13.68 12.37 33.93
CA ASN A 459 -14.87 11.53 33.94
C ASN A 459 -15.96 11.98 32.92
N VAL A 460 -15.51 12.55 31.79
CA VAL A 460 -16.40 12.96 30.70
C VAL A 460 -16.48 11.88 29.64
N LYS A 461 -17.69 11.57 29.20
CA LYS A 461 -17.97 10.56 28.17
C LYS A 461 -18.61 11.23 26.95
N TYR A 462 -18.06 10.94 25.80
CA TYR A 462 -18.56 11.32 24.48
C TYR A 462 -19.11 10.09 23.76
N LYS A 463 -20.23 10.23 23.07
CA LYS A 463 -20.83 9.19 22.23
C LYS A 463 -21.22 9.81 20.88
N GLY A 464 -21.22 8.99 19.84
CA GLY A 464 -21.69 9.35 18.53
C GLY A 464 -22.15 8.11 17.76
N ASP A 465 -23.30 8.25 17.12
CA ASP A 465 -23.90 7.24 16.24
C ASP A 465 -23.90 7.79 14.83
N TYR A 466 -23.26 7.07 13.92
CA TYR A 466 -23.05 7.52 12.54
C TYR A 466 -23.53 6.46 11.56
N ASN A 467 -24.52 6.80 10.76
CA ASN A 467 -25.01 5.94 9.69
C ASN A 467 -24.72 6.59 8.34
N THR A 468 -24.23 5.82 7.38
CA THR A 468 -23.97 6.36 6.06
C THR A 468 -24.21 5.33 4.97
N ALA A 469 -24.87 5.76 3.88
CA ALA A 469 -25.02 4.99 2.65
C ALA A 469 -24.01 5.49 1.61
N LEU A 470 -23.32 4.57 0.98
CA LEU A 470 -22.25 4.82 0.01
C LEU A 470 -22.62 4.14 -1.32
N PRO A 471 -23.43 4.82 -2.17
CA PRO A 471 -23.78 4.28 -3.47
C PRO A 471 -22.60 4.38 -4.44
N ALA A 472 -22.48 3.40 -5.32
CA ALA A 472 -21.53 3.37 -6.42
C ALA A 472 -22.17 2.87 -7.71
N LEU A 473 -21.63 3.34 -8.82
CA LEU A 473 -21.93 2.84 -10.15
C LEU A 473 -20.64 2.78 -10.94
N ASN A 474 -20.27 1.60 -11.36
CA ASN A 474 -19.08 1.35 -12.15
C ASN A 474 -19.50 0.84 -13.55
N VAL A 475 -18.82 1.31 -14.58
CA VAL A 475 -19.08 0.93 -15.97
C VAL A 475 -17.74 0.66 -16.66
N LEU A 476 -17.64 -0.48 -17.30
CA LEU A 476 -16.53 -0.86 -18.16
C LEU A 476 -17.07 -1.14 -19.56
N TYR A 477 -16.36 -0.71 -20.58
CA TYR A 477 -16.67 -0.98 -21.98
C TYR A 477 -15.48 -1.60 -22.68
N HIS A 478 -15.62 -2.83 -23.15
CA HIS A 478 -14.60 -3.57 -23.90
C HIS A 478 -14.60 -3.11 -25.36
N LEU A 479 -13.70 -2.15 -25.68
CA LEU A 479 -13.58 -1.66 -27.05
C LEU A 479 -13.04 -2.75 -27.96
N THR A 480 -11.96 -3.41 -27.52
CA THR A 480 -11.37 -4.65 -28.06
C THR A 480 -10.96 -5.55 -26.89
N ASP A 481 -10.42 -6.74 -27.16
CA ASP A 481 -9.91 -7.66 -26.13
C ASP A 481 -8.75 -7.04 -25.34
N ASP A 482 -7.97 -6.13 -25.96
CA ASP A 482 -6.80 -5.46 -25.36
C ASP A 482 -7.09 -4.03 -24.90
N TRP A 483 -8.33 -3.51 -25.06
CA TRP A 483 -8.61 -2.09 -24.82
C TRP A 483 -9.95 -1.85 -24.15
N ASN A 484 -9.90 -1.31 -22.95
CA ASN A 484 -11.06 -0.96 -22.14
C ASN A 484 -11.21 0.54 -21.93
N LEU A 485 -12.48 0.99 -21.88
CA LEU A 485 -12.87 2.29 -21.36
C LEU A 485 -13.60 2.07 -20.04
N TYR A 486 -13.36 2.90 -19.04
CA TYR A 486 -14.07 2.81 -17.77
C TYR A 486 -14.59 4.17 -17.29
N ALA A 487 -15.70 4.13 -16.56
CA ALA A 487 -16.22 5.28 -15.83
C ALA A 487 -16.81 4.81 -14.50
N ASN A 488 -16.60 5.58 -13.44
CA ASN A 488 -17.24 5.28 -12.17
C ASN A 488 -17.67 6.54 -11.41
N THR A 489 -18.58 6.32 -10.47
CA THR A 489 -18.93 7.31 -9.46
C THR A 489 -19.23 6.61 -8.14
N GLU A 490 -18.56 7.03 -7.07
CA GLU A 490 -18.61 6.38 -5.77
C GLU A 490 -18.74 7.37 -4.64
N GLY A 491 -19.55 7.01 -3.64
CA GLY A 491 -19.55 7.66 -2.33
C GLY A 491 -18.50 7.03 -1.42
N SER A 492 -17.79 7.84 -0.67
CA SER A 492 -16.80 7.40 0.32
C SER A 492 -16.89 8.25 1.60
N PHE A 493 -16.34 7.75 2.70
CA PHE A 493 -16.38 8.46 3.96
C PHE A 493 -15.13 8.21 4.81
N GLY A 494 -14.86 9.18 5.73
CA GLY A 494 -13.94 9.02 6.85
C GLY A 494 -14.70 9.05 8.17
N SER A 495 -14.53 8.03 9.01
CA SER A 495 -15.21 7.97 10.31
C SER A 495 -14.66 9.01 11.29
N VAL A 496 -15.47 9.37 12.27
CA VAL A 496 -15.06 10.27 13.36
C VAL A 496 -14.06 9.56 14.27
N GLN A 497 -12.87 10.12 14.41
CA GLN A 497 -11.80 9.57 15.24
C GLN A 497 -12.04 9.86 16.73
N TYR A 498 -11.53 9.03 17.63
CA TYR A 498 -11.64 9.24 19.09
C TYR A 498 -11.13 10.61 19.52
N SER A 499 -10.01 11.06 18.96
CA SER A 499 -9.44 12.39 19.26
C SER A 499 -10.31 13.55 18.80
N GLN A 500 -11.26 13.33 17.89
CA GLN A 500 -12.16 14.34 17.34
C GLN A 500 -13.45 14.48 18.17
N MET A 501 -13.88 13.41 18.85
CA MET A 501 -15.16 13.39 19.58
C MET A 501 -15.29 14.47 20.67
N PRO A 502 -14.22 14.82 21.44
CA PRO A 502 -14.30 15.90 22.40
C PRO A 502 -14.43 17.31 21.79
N ASN A 503 -14.11 17.45 20.50
CA ASN A 503 -14.01 18.73 19.84
C ASN A 503 -15.31 19.09 19.16
N ARG A 504 -15.74 20.32 19.33
CA ARG A 504 -16.88 20.89 18.61
C ARG A 504 -16.36 21.82 17.54
N VAL A 505 -16.76 21.59 16.31
CA VAL A 505 -16.51 22.50 15.21
C VAL A 505 -17.70 23.46 15.13
N ASN A 506 -17.45 24.74 15.30
CA ASN A 506 -18.48 25.77 15.21
C ASN A 506 -19.76 25.50 16.05
N SER A 507 -19.56 25.04 17.29
CA SER A 507 -20.63 24.70 18.25
C SER A 507 -21.51 23.48 17.91
N GLY A 508 -21.13 22.67 16.90
CA GLY A 508 -21.79 21.42 16.51
C GLY A 508 -21.02 20.15 16.89
N GLU A 509 -21.64 19.00 16.72
CA GLU A 509 -20.95 17.70 16.77
C GLU A 509 -20.06 17.52 15.54
N VAL A 510 -18.90 16.87 15.71
CA VAL A 510 -18.07 16.45 14.58
C VAL A 510 -18.79 15.35 13.81
N LYS A 511 -18.96 15.54 12.50
CA LYS A 511 -19.61 14.57 11.60
C LYS A 511 -18.56 13.82 10.78
N PRO A 512 -18.87 12.61 10.29
CA PRO A 512 -18.00 11.91 9.35
C PRO A 512 -17.65 12.78 8.13
N GLU A 513 -16.40 12.69 7.67
CA GLU A 513 -16.03 13.21 6.35
C GLU A 513 -16.77 12.45 5.26
N LYS A 514 -17.23 13.13 4.21
CA LYS A 514 -17.85 12.51 3.04
C LYS A 514 -17.21 13.02 1.78
N ALA A 515 -17.09 12.14 0.81
CA ALA A 515 -16.64 12.52 -0.51
C ALA A 515 -17.44 11.82 -1.61
N ARG A 516 -17.53 12.48 -2.76
CA ARG A 516 -18.06 11.92 -3.98
C ARG A 516 -16.99 11.97 -5.05
N THR A 517 -16.67 10.80 -5.60
CA THR A 517 -15.69 10.64 -6.66
C THR A 517 -16.39 10.40 -8.00
N TRP A 518 -15.85 10.97 -9.06
CA TRP A 518 -16.13 10.66 -10.47
C TRP A 518 -14.83 10.37 -11.16
N GLU A 519 -14.83 9.36 -11.98
CA GLU A 519 -13.65 8.91 -12.70
C GLU A 519 -14.03 8.49 -14.12
N LEU A 520 -13.15 8.78 -15.08
CA LEU A 520 -13.24 8.36 -16.47
C LEU A 520 -11.84 8.04 -16.96
N GLY A 521 -11.66 6.91 -17.59
CA GLY A 521 -10.35 6.54 -18.12
C GLY A 521 -10.39 5.45 -19.16
N THR A 522 -9.21 5.08 -19.61
CA THR A 522 -9.00 4.03 -20.61
C THR A 522 -7.75 3.24 -20.27
N ARG A 523 -7.77 1.97 -20.57
CA ARG A 523 -6.68 1.03 -20.31
C ARG A 523 -6.47 0.13 -21.53
N TYR A 524 -5.20 0.04 -21.94
CA TYR A 524 -4.74 -0.81 -23.02
C TYR A 524 -3.69 -1.79 -22.52
N ASP A 525 -3.81 -3.07 -22.83
CA ASP A 525 -2.83 -4.11 -22.50
C ASP A 525 -2.85 -5.20 -23.58
N ASN A 526 -1.79 -5.27 -24.39
CA ASN A 526 -1.57 -6.34 -25.36
C ASN A 526 -0.38 -7.23 -25.03
N GLY A 527 0.06 -7.22 -23.75
CA GLY A 527 1.23 -7.94 -23.26
C GLY A 527 2.52 -7.17 -23.42
N ASN A 528 2.81 -6.55 -24.57
CA ASN A 528 4.01 -5.75 -24.80
C ASN A 528 3.86 -4.30 -24.34
N LEU A 529 2.70 -3.71 -24.55
CA LEU A 529 2.36 -2.34 -24.14
C LEU A 529 1.20 -2.39 -23.15
N ARG A 530 1.44 -1.88 -21.95
CA ARG A 530 0.41 -1.55 -20.96
C ARG A 530 0.37 -0.05 -20.80
N ALA A 531 -0.79 0.54 -20.97
CA ALA A 531 -0.99 1.97 -20.83
C ALA A 531 -2.34 2.27 -20.19
N GLU A 532 -2.36 3.21 -19.28
CA GLU A 532 -3.58 3.73 -18.66
C GLU A 532 -3.52 5.25 -18.63
N ILE A 533 -4.66 5.87 -18.88
CA ILE A 533 -4.89 7.28 -18.61
C ILE A 533 -6.30 7.46 -18.05
N GLY A 534 -6.40 8.19 -16.95
CA GLY A 534 -7.66 8.49 -16.28
C GLY A 534 -7.74 9.93 -15.81
N ALA A 535 -8.94 10.47 -15.81
CA ALA A 535 -9.26 11.76 -15.20
C ALA A 535 -10.18 11.53 -14.01
N PHE A 536 -10.01 12.31 -12.95
CA PHE A 536 -10.81 12.18 -11.72
C PHE A 536 -11.27 13.54 -11.20
N LEU A 537 -12.38 13.51 -10.46
CA LEU A 537 -12.91 14.62 -9.70
C LEU A 537 -13.41 14.09 -8.35
N ILE A 538 -12.92 14.63 -7.25
CA ILE A 538 -13.35 14.32 -5.89
C ILE A 538 -13.84 15.62 -5.24
N ASN A 539 -15.09 15.65 -4.78
CA ASN A 539 -15.61 16.71 -3.94
C ASN A 539 -15.77 16.19 -2.52
N PHE A 540 -15.18 16.90 -1.58
CA PHE A 540 -15.29 16.65 -0.15
C PHE A 540 -16.24 17.59 0.52
N ASP A 541 -17.06 17.01 1.38
CA ASP A 541 -17.83 17.74 2.39
C ASP A 541 -17.18 17.51 3.76
N ASN A 542 -17.00 18.56 4.54
CA ASN A 542 -16.49 18.51 5.93
C ASN A 542 -15.12 17.84 6.10
N GLN A 543 -14.14 18.17 5.27
CA GLN A 543 -12.77 17.68 5.48
C GLN A 543 -12.19 18.23 6.78
N TYR A 544 -11.63 17.36 7.63
CA TYR A 544 -11.01 17.74 8.89
C TYR A 544 -9.50 17.49 8.87
N ASP A 545 -8.76 18.39 9.52
CA ASP A 545 -7.40 18.16 9.94
C ASP A 545 -7.29 18.19 11.45
N SER A 546 -6.45 17.34 12.01
CA SER A 546 -6.13 17.40 13.43
C SER A 546 -5.04 18.45 13.65
N ASN A 547 -5.32 19.45 14.49
CA ASN A 547 -4.28 20.27 15.10
C ASN A 547 -3.81 19.57 16.37
N GLN A 548 -2.58 19.10 16.38
CA GLN A 548 -2.07 18.36 17.53
C GLN A 548 -1.62 19.23 18.70
N THR A 549 -1.41 20.52 18.48
CA THR A 549 -0.97 21.44 19.54
C THR A 549 -1.99 21.56 20.67
N ASN A 550 -3.28 21.53 20.34
CA ASN A 550 -4.37 21.77 21.27
C ASN A 550 -5.40 20.63 21.34
N ASP A 551 -5.12 19.46 20.73
CA ASP A 551 -6.13 18.40 20.55
C ASP A 551 -7.41 18.91 19.87
N THR A 552 -7.32 19.95 19.04
CA THR A 552 -8.46 20.54 18.32
C THR A 552 -8.53 20.04 16.88
N VAL A 553 -9.73 19.97 16.37
CA VAL A 553 -9.99 19.67 14.96
C VAL A 553 -10.04 20.99 14.19
N ILE A 554 -9.25 21.08 13.12
CA ILE A 554 -9.35 22.19 12.17
C ILE A 554 -10.31 21.75 11.07
N ALA A 555 -11.46 22.38 10.97
CA ALA A 555 -12.33 22.22 9.82
C ALA A 555 -11.66 22.89 8.61
N ARG A 556 -11.35 22.13 7.58
CA ARG A 556 -10.97 22.65 6.28
C ARG A 556 -12.19 22.88 5.40
N GLY A 557 -13.31 22.27 5.78
CA GLY A 557 -14.59 22.38 5.13
C GLY A 557 -14.60 21.68 3.77
N GLU A 558 -15.16 22.34 2.76
CA GLU A 558 -15.23 21.80 1.41
C GLU A 558 -13.88 21.89 0.70
N THR A 559 -13.49 20.80 0.05
CA THR A 559 -12.33 20.75 -0.84
C THR A 559 -12.68 20.06 -2.16
N ARG A 560 -11.94 20.41 -3.21
CA ARG A 560 -12.03 19.75 -4.53
C ARG A 560 -10.67 19.28 -4.96
N HIS A 561 -10.61 18.01 -5.35
CA HIS A 561 -9.43 17.39 -5.92
C HIS A 561 -9.78 16.93 -7.33
N GLN A 562 -9.02 17.38 -8.32
CA GLN A 562 -9.23 17.01 -9.71
C GLN A 562 -7.89 16.83 -10.42
N GLY A 563 -7.85 15.97 -11.43
CA GLY A 563 -6.61 15.75 -12.11
C GLY A 563 -6.66 14.69 -13.19
N ILE A 564 -5.46 14.41 -13.71
CA ILE A 564 -5.21 13.37 -14.70
C ILE A 564 -4.06 12.50 -14.19
N GLU A 565 -4.22 11.21 -14.32
CA GLU A 565 -3.21 10.20 -13.98
C GLU A 565 -2.94 9.34 -15.20
N SER A 566 -1.68 8.96 -15.40
CA SER A 566 -1.30 8.07 -16.50
C SER A 566 -0.14 7.17 -16.08
N SER A 567 -0.12 5.97 -16.66
CA SER A 567 0.99 5.03 -16.59
C SER A 567 1.22 4.38 -17.94
N ILE A 568 2.46 4.03 -18.20
CA ILE A 568 2.86 3.25 -19.38
C ILE A 568 3.99 2.31 -18.98
N ASN A 569 3.93 1.10 -19.49
CA ASN A 569 5.02 0.11 -19.47
C ASN A 569 5.10 -0.52 -20.86
N TYR A 570 6.26 -0.43 -21.50
CA TYR A 570 6.45 -0.88 -22.86
C TYR A 570 7.71 -1.71 -23.03
N ALA A 571 7.55 -2.99 -23.37
CA ALA A 571 8.64 -3.86 -23.80
C ALA A 571 9.05 -3.51 -25.24
N LEU A 572 10.30 -3.07 -25.43
CA LEU A 572 10.74 -2.49 -26.70
C LEU A 572 11.07 -3.51 -27.80
N ASP A 573 11.07 -4.80 -27.49
CA ASP A 573 11.17 -5.90 -28.47
C ASP A 573 10.07 -5.83 -29.54
N GLY A 574 8.87 -5.36 -29.16
CA GLY A 574 7.78 -5.08 -30.09
C GLY A 574 8.07 -4.00 -31.14
N LEU A 575 9.04 -3.11 -30.90
CA LEU A 575 9.51 -2.12 -31.89
C LEU A 575 10.59 -2.68 -32.81
N SER A 576 11.54 -3.40 -32.27
CA SER A 576 12.66 -3.99 -33.00
C SER A 576 13.30 -5.13 -32.20
N PRO A 577 13.63 -6.27 -32.83
CA PRO A 577 14.40 -7.33 -32.18
C PRO A 577 15.77 -6.87 -31.62
N ALA A 578 16.33 -5.77 -32.15
CA ALA A 578 17.58 -5.19 -31.65
C ALA A 578 17.42 -4.52 -30.27
N LEU A 579 16.18 -4.28 -29.83
CA LEU A 579 15.84 -3.71 -28.54
C LEU A 579 15.29 -4.78 -27.57
N ALA A 580 15.45 -6.05 -27.89
CA ALA A 580 15.06 -7.15 -27.02
C ALA A 580 15.67 -6.98 -25.61
N GLY A 581 14.88 -7.29 -24.59
CA GLY A 581 15.28 -7.11 -23.21
C GLY A 581 15.11 -5.72 -22.63
N PHE A 582 14.92 -4.69 -23.44
CA PHE A 582 14.65 -3.33 -22.96
C PHE A 582 13.16 -3.11 -22.69
N ASP A 583 12.86 -2.47 -21.57
CA ASP A 583 11.55 -1.91 -21.25
C ASP A 583 11.65 -0.44 -20.84
N VAL A 584 10.62 0.33 -21.14
CA VAL A 584 10.45 1.72 -20.67
C VAL A 584 9.16 1.80 -19.88
N TYR A 585 9.23 2.38 -18.70
CA TYR A 585 8.06 2.65 -17.89
C TYR A 585 8.00 4.11 -17.46
N ALA A 586 6.80 4.65 -17.42
CA ALA A 586 6.57 6.00 -16.93
C ALA A 586 5.25 6.10 -16.19
N THR A 587 5.22 6.94 -15.16
CA THR A 587 4.00 7.37 -14.48
C THR A 587 3.95 8.88 -14.40
N TYR A 588 2.76 9.44 -14.52
CA TYR A 588 2.56 10.86 -14.36
C TYR A 588 1.20 11.15 -13.74
N ALA A 589 1.17 12.14 -12.85
CA ALA A 589 -0.06 12.68 -12.28
C ALA A 589 -0.02 14.21 -12.27
N TYR A 590 -1.09 14.81 -12.75
CA TYR A 590 -1.46 16.18 -12.49
C TYR A 590 -2.61 16.20 -11.48
N VAL A 591 -2.43 16.91 -10.36
CA VAL A 591 -3.41 16.98 -9.28
C VAL A 591 -3.61 18.43 -8.87
N ASP A 592 -4.83 18.94 -9.02
CA ASP A 592 -5.24 20.27 -8.51
C ASP A 592 -6.20 20.07 -7.35
N ALA A 593 -5.64 20.12 -6.13
CA ALA A 593 -6.38 20.00 -4.87
C ALA A 593 -6.53 21.37 -4.24
N THR A 594 -7.77 21.87 -4.08
CA THR A 594 -8.07 23.24 -3.65
C THR A 594 -9.13 23.29 -2.56
N ILE A 595 -8.98 24.24 -1.63
CA ILE A 595 -9.94 24.56 -0.59
C ILE A 595 -11.10 25.33 -1.25
N ARG A 596 -12.34 24.88 -1.01
CA ARG A 596 -13.57 25.50 -1.55
C ARG A 596 -14.41 26.19 -0.49
N GLU A 597 -14.21 25.83 0.78
CA GLU A 597 -14.88 26.47 1.90
C GLU A 597 -14.69 27.98 1.88
N ASP A 598 -15.78 28.72 2.17
CA ASP A 598 -15.74 30.18 2.25
C ASP A 598 -14.85 30.64 3.40
N GLY A 599 -13.98 31.60 3.11
CA GLY A 599 -13.03 32.09 4.09
C GLY A 599 -11.69 32.54 3.48
N PRO A 600 -10.72 32.90 4.31
CA PRO A 600 -9.46 33.48 3.86
C PRO A 600 -8.58 32.54 3.03
N ASN A 601 -8.83 31.24 3.12
CA ASN A 601 -8.04 30.21 2.41
C ASN A 601 -8.75 29.68 1.16
N LYS A 602 -9.92 30.22 0.78
CA LYS A 602 -10.66 29.77 -0.42
C LYS A 602 -9.81 29.93 -1.68
N GLY A 603 -9.73 28.87 -2.48
CA GLY A 603 -8.91 28.81 -3.69
C GLY A 603 -7.44 28.44 -3.46
N ASN A 604 -6.97 28.42 -2.21
CA ASN A 604 -5.64 27.94 -1.88
C ASN A 604 -5.51 26.43 -2.11
N ARG A 605 -4.28 25.98 -2.37
CA ARG A 605 -3.97 24.55 -2.51
C ARG A 605 -4.04 23.86 -1.16
N VAL A 606 -4.54 22.63 -1.17
CA VAL A 606 -4.44 21.73 -0.02
C VAL A 606 -2.95 21.51 0.31
N PRO A 607 -2.54 21.65 1.58
CA PRO A 607 -1.15 21.44 1.99
C PRO A 607 -0.63 20.03 1.64
N PHE A 608 0.67 19.95 1.39
CA PHE A 608 1.40 18.72 1.02
C PHE A 608 0.88 18.06 -0.27
N SER A 609 0.15 18.80 -1.10
CA SER A 609 -0.28 18.39 -2.44
C SER A 609 0.59 19.05 -3.51
N SER A 610 1.34 18.24 -4.26
CA SER A 610 2.10 18.67 -5.44
C SER A 610 1.21 18.62 -6.68
N LYS A 611 1.33 19.63 -7.58
CA LYS A 611 0.56 19.63 -8.83
C LYS A 611 1.04 18.58 -9.83
N HIS A 612 2.33 18.35 -9.88
CA HIS A 612 2.94 17.43 -10.85
C HIS A 612 3.84 16.45 -10.13
N LYS A 613 3.64 15.17 -10.39
CA LYS A 613 4.49 14.09 -9.94
C LYS A 613 4.63 13.07 -11.05
N GLY A 614 5.81 12.48 -11.20
CA GLY A 614 6.03 11.46 -12.21
C GLY A 614 7.32 10.68 -12.01
N THR A 615 7.37 9.52 -12.62
CA THR A 615 8.53 8.63 -12.68
C THR A 615 8.76 8.24 -14.13
N LEU A 616 10.01 8.17 -14.54
CA LEU A 616 10.42 7.64 -15.84
C LEU A 616 11.60 6.72 -15.63
N GLY A 617 11.54 5.51 -16.16
CA GLY A 617 12.61 4.55 -16.05
C GLY A 617 12.81 3.71 -17.30
N VAL A 618 14.01 3.14 -17.40
CA VAL A 618 14.42 2.20 -18.44
C VAL A 618 14.99 0.97 -17.75
N GLY A 619 14.43 -0.18 -18.06
CA GLY A 619 14.90 -1.48 -17.67
C GLY A 619 15.61 -2.20 -18.81
N TYR A 620 16.51 -3.12 -18.47
CA TYR A 620 17.11 -4.07 -19.38
C TYR A 620 17.25 -5.40 -18.70
N THR A 621 16.70 -6.43 -19.32
CA THR A 621 16.76 -7.81 -18.82
C THR A 621 17.11 -8.72 -19.97
N GLU A 622 18.34 -9.23 -19.98
CA GLU A 622 18.79 -10.22 -20.95
C GLU A 622 19.83 -11.15 -20.34
N GLY A 623 19.59 -12.46 -20.49
CA GLY A 623 20.42 -13.48 -19.85
C GLY A 623 20.46 -13.28 -18.32
N PRO A 624 21.66 -13.30 -17.70
CA PRO A 624 21.78 -13.14 -16.26
C PRO A 624 21.71 -11.68 -15.78
N TRP A 625 21.71 -10.69 -16.68
CA TRP A 625 21.78 -9.29 -16.33
C TRP A 625 20.40 -8.64 -16.21
N LYS A 626 20.20 -7.89 -15.13
CA LYS A 626 19.04 -7.02 -14.94
C LYS A 626 19.54 -5.62 -14.55
N LEU A 627 19.32 -4.64 -15.43
CA LEU A 627 19.73 -3.26 -15.22
C LEU A 627 18.49 -2.38 -15.12
N ASN A 628 18.55 -1.35 -14.30
CA ASN A 628 17.50 -0.34 -14.19
C ASN A 628 18.09 1.04 -13.95
N VAL A 629 17.56 2.04 -14.63
CA VAL A 629 17.82 3.47 -14.37
C VAL A 629 16.49 4.19 -14.37
N ASP A 630 16.24 4.96 -13.32
CA ASP A 630 15.00 5.73 -13.22
C ASP A 630 15.20 7.13 -12.67
N SER A 631 14.23 7.98 -12.96
CA SER A 631 14.10 9.30 -12.38
C SER A 631 12.72 9.50 -11.78
N SER A 632 12.63 10.21 -10.67
CA SER A 632 11.38 10.65 -10.05
C SER A 632 11.35 12.16 -9.91
N TYR A 633 10.22 12.76 -10.21
CA TYR A 633 9.99 14.20 -10.14
C TYR A 633 8.77 14.52 -9.26
N GLN A 634 8.88 15.56 -8.47
CA GLN A 634 7.79 16.14 -7.70
C GLN A 634 7.88 17.68 -7.73
N SER A 635 6.76 18.34 -8.06
CA SER A 635 6.67 19.79 -8.03
C SER A 635 6.53 20.34 -6.62
N SER A 636 6.67 21.66 -6.47
CA SER A 636 6.57 22.34 -5.17
C SER A 636 5.20 22.19 -4.51
N GLN A 637 5.19 22.23 -3.18
CA GLN A 637 4.02 22.13 -2.30
C GLN A 637 4.00 23.29 -1.30
N PHE A 638 2.91 23.40 -0.53
CA PHE A 638 2.80 24.27 0.64
C PHE A 638 2.62 23.45 1.90
N ALA A 639 3.08 23.97 3.02
CA ALA A 639 2.98 23.29 4.32
C ALA A 639 1.69 23.65 5.09
N ASP A 640 0.99 24.74 4.71
CA ASP A 640 -0.16 25.27 5.42
C ASP A 640 -1.29 25.71 4.49
N ASN A 641 -2.50 25.87 5.05
CA ASN A 641 -3.70 26.27 4.32
C ASN A 641 -3.63 27.70 3.75
N ALA A 642 -2.81 28.58 4.31
CA ALA A 642 -2.62 29.93 3.81
C ALA A 642 -1.72 29.98 2.56
N ASN A 643 -1.09 28.86 2.22
CA ASN A 643 -0.09 28.73 1.15
C ASN A 643 1.08 29.72 1.33
N THR A 644 1.58 29.81 2.55
CA THR A 644 2.68 30.71 2.92
C THR A 644 3.89 30.45 2.03
N GLN A 645 4.42 31.52 1.40
CA GLN A 645 5.60 31.44 0.53
C GLN A 645 6.90 31.50 1.32
N ALA A 646 6.96 32.43 2.28
CA ALA A 646 8.14 32.66 3.08
C ALA A 646 8.36 31.54 4.11
N GLU A 647 9.61 31.18 4.32
CA GLU A 647 9.98 30.19 5.30
C GLU A 647 9.90 30.77 6.73
N SER A 648 9.20 30.10 7.64
CA SER A 648 9.20 30.45 9.07
C SER A 648 10.53 30.05 9.73
N ALA A 649 10.95 30.78 10.75
CA ALA A 649 12.23 30.54 11.42
C ALA A 649 12.34 29.15 12.05
N ASP A 650 11.22 28.59 12.52
CA ASP A 650 11.12 27.22 13.05
C ASP A 650 11.12 26.14 11.93
N GLY A 651 11.09 26.55 10.66
CA GLY A 651 11.09 25.65 9.51
C GLY A 651 9.77 24.93 9.26
N ALA A 652 8.70 25.21 10.02
CA ALA A 652 7.41 24.50 9.90
C ALA A 652 6.59 24.96 8.69
N ASN A 653 6.58 26.27 8.43
CA ASN A 653 5.77 26.86 7.34
C ASN A 653 6.63 27.35 6.20
N GLY A 654 6.01 27.56 5.05
CA GLY A 654 6.63 28.02 3.83
C GLY A 654 6.52 27.04 2.68
N ARG A 655 6.83 27.53 1.48
CA ARG A 655 6.86 26.68 0.29
C ARG A 655 7.90 25.58 0.42
N ILE A 656 7.52 24.36 0.05
CA ILE A 656 8.41 23.20 -0.09
C ILE A 656 8.84 23.13 -1.54
N PRO A 657 10.14 23.23 -1.86
CA PRO A 657 10.63 23.19 -3.25
C PRO A 657 10.36 21.84 -3.92
N GLY A 658 10.18 21.86 -5.23
CA GLY A 658 10.16 20.65 -6.04
C GLY A 658 11.57 20.10 -6.23
N TYR A 659 11.65 18.80 -6.58
CA TYR A 659 12.90 18.11 -6.81
C TYR A 659 12.78 17.02 -7.86
N MET A 660 13.92 16.60 -8.39
CA MET A 660 14.09 15.46 -9.28
C MET A 660 15.25 14.60 -8.80
N LEU A 661 15.03 13.31 -8.68
CA LEU A 661 16.01 12.32 -8.23
C LEU A 661 16.26 11.31 -9.34
N PHE A 662 17.47 10.74 -9.35
CA PHE A 662 17.86 9.68 -10.26
C PHE A 662 18.42 8.51 -9.47
N SER A 663 18.08 7.29 -9.89
CA SER A 663 18.54 6.06 -9.26
C SER A 663 18.96 5.04 -10.33
N SER A 664 19.86 4.13 -9.95
CA SER A 664 20.26 3.03 -10.83
C SER A 664 20.51 1.76 -10.05
N ARG A 665 20.33 0.62 -10.72
CA ARG A 665 20.59 -0.71 -10.17
C ARG A 665 21.11 -1.62 -11.27
N ALA A 666 22.09 -2.45 -10.92
CA ALA A 666 22.58 -3.54 -11.73
C ALA A 666 22.54 -4.84 -10.93
N ALA A 667 21.96 -5.88 -11.49
CA ALA A 667 21.89 -7.19 -10.86
C ALA A 667 22.39 -8.27 -11.80
N TYR A 668 22.96 -9.32 -11.22
CA TYR A 668 23.43 -10.50 -11.90
C TYR A 668 22.85 -11.75 -11.24
N ASP A 669 22.22 -12.60 -12.05
CA ASP A 669 21.65 -13.87 -11.65
C ASP A 669 22.64 -15.01 -11.98
N PHE A 670 23.10 -15.70 -10.96
CA PHE A 670 24.07 -16.79 -11.11
C PHE A 670 23.42 -18.13 -11.52
N GLY A 671 22.08 -18.15 -11.57
CA GLY A 671 21.31 -19.31 -11.99
C GLY A 671 21.30 -20.48 -11.01
N PRO A 672 20.68 -21.61 -11.42
CA PRO A 672 20.41 -22.73 -10.52
C PRO A 672 21.66 -23.47 -10.03
N GLN A 673 22.80 -23.33 -10.70
CA GLN A 673 24.06 -23.93 -10.26
C GLN A 673 24.56 -23.35 -8.91
N LEU A 674 24.15 -22.13 -8.56
CA LEU A 674 24.42 -21.46 -7.30
C LEU A 674 23.11 -21.17 -6.54
N SER A 675 22.13 -22.06 -6.62
CA SER A 675 20.84 -21.94 -5.91
C SER A 675 20.14 -20.62 -6.21
N ASP A 676 20.09 -20.23 -7.49
CA ASP A 676 19.50 -18.98 -7.97
C ASP A 676 19.99 -17.73 -7.19
N LEU A 677 21.27 -17.74 -6.85
CA LEU A 677 21.89 -16.58 -6.22
C LEU A 677 21.79 -15.38 -7.15
N ASN A 678 21.14 -14.33 -6.69
CA ASN A 678 21.10 -13.04 -7.34
C ASN A 678 21.86 -12.01 -6.51
N VAL A 679 22.73 -11.23 -7.14
CA VAL A 679 23.48 -10.15 -6.50
C VAL A 679 23.22 -8.84 -7.24
N ALA A 680 22.83 -7.81 -6.51
CA ALA A 680 22.61 -6.49 -7.08
C ALA A 680 23.36 -5.40 -6.32
N VAL A 681 23.77 -4.37 -7.06
CA VAL A 681 24.32 -3.13 -6.52
C VAL A 681 23.49 -1.97 -7.08
N GLY A 682 23.15 -1.02 -6.23
CA GLY A 682 22.38 0.13 -6.67
C GLY A 682 22.79 1.42 -5.95
N VAL A 683 22.39 2.52 -6.57
CA VAL A 683 22.59 3.88 -6.05
C VAL A 683 21.29 4.65 -6.16
N LYS A 684 20.76 5.11 -5.03
CA LYS A 684 19.65 6.05 -4.94
C LYS A 684 20.19 7.48 -4.91
N ASN A 685 19.41 8.43 -5.47
CA ASN A 685 19.81 9.85 -5.52
C ASN A 685 21.26 10.07 -6.02
N ILE A 686 21.57 9.57 -7.21
CA ILE A 686 22.92 9.54 -7.84
C ILE A 686 23.63 10.90 -7.76
N PHE A 687 22.88 11.99 -8.01
CA PHE A 687 23.44 13.35 -8.04
C PHE A 687 23.49 14.02 -6.67
N ASN A 688 23.17 13.29 -5.60
CA ASN A 688 23.12 13.82 -4.22
C ASN A 688 22.30 15.11 -4.12
N LYS A 689 21.14 15.13 -4.78
CA LYS A 689 20.23 16.27 -4.72
C LYS A 689 19.71 16.45 -3.30
N GLN A 690 20.02 17.56 -2.67
CA GLN A 690 19.43 17.90 -1.38
C GLN A 690 17.99 18.39 -1.58
N TYR A 691 17.07 17.74 -0.88
CA TYR A 691 15.65 18.08 -0.84
C TYR A 691 15.12 17.88 0.57
N TYR A 692 13.94 18.42 0.85
CA TYR A 692 13.33 18.30 2.15
C TYR A 692 11.81 18.39 2.06
N THR A 693 11.15 17.91 3.09
CA THR A 693 9.75 18.22 3.40
C THR A 693 9.67 18.96 4.73
N ARG A 694 8.46 19.27 5.18
CA ARG A 694 8.21 19.93 6.46
C ARG A 694 7.36 19.04 7.34
N SER A 695 7.32 19.33 8.64
CA SER A 695 6.48 18.57 9.55
C SER A 695 5.00 18.74 9.25
N PHE A 696 4.24 17.66 9.45
CA PHE A 696 2.78 17.67 9.39
C PHE A 696 2.13 18.14 10.71
N ASP A 697 2.90 18.20 11.78
CA ASP A 697 2.45 18.44 13.15
C ASP A 697 3.24 19.53 13.84
N ASP A 698 2.56 20.24 14.74
CA ASP A 698 3.17 21.29 15.55
C ASP A 698 4.15 20.76 16.60
N ASN A 699 4.06 19.49 16.98
CA ASN A 699 4.92 18.89 18.03
C ASN A 699 6.34 18.60 17.55
N ASN A 700 6.52 18.40 16.26
CA ASN A 700 7.79 18.04 15.62
C ASN A 700 8.13 19.03 14.51
N LYS A 701 7.94 20.33 14.80
CA LYS A 701 8.14 21.41 13.84
C LYS A 701 9.50 21.36 13.18
N GLY A 702 9.52 21.70 11.90
CA GLY A 702 10.76 21.89 11.17
C GLY A 702 10.84 21.25 9.82
N LYS A 703 12.05 21.27 9.30
CA LYS A 703 12.45 20.69 8.02
C LYS A 703 12.96 19.27 8.25
N TYR A 704 12.62 18.38 7.34
CA TYR A 704 13.10 17.00 7.28
C TYR A 704 13.85 16.80 5.98
N VAL A 705 15.16 16.58 6.06
CA VAL A 705 15.98 16.29 4.87
C VAL A 705 15.60 14.93 4.31
N GLY A 706 15.45 14.86 2.99
CA GLY A 706 15.24 13.61 2.27
C GLY A 706 16.53 12.80 2.15
N GLU A 707 16.41 11.60 1.62
CA GLU A 707 17.49 10.63 1.44
C GLU A 707 18.63 11.21 0.57
N PRO A 708 19.88 11.30 1.06
CA PRO A 708 21.02 11.71 0.24
C PRO A 708 21.40 10.60 -0.73
N ARG A 709 22.55 10.73 -1.41
CA ARG A 709 23.07 9.60 -2.19
C ARG A 709 23.28 8.40 -1.27
N THR A 710 22.58 7.32 -1.56
CA THR A 710 22.62 6.05 -0.82
C THR A 710 23.05 4.95 -1.75
N VAL A 711 24.04 4.16 -1.32
CA VAL A 711 24.55 2.97 -2.04
C VAL A 711 24.06 1.74 -1.31
N TYR A 712 23.61 0.73 -2.05
CA TYR A 712 23.19 -0.54 -1.47
C TYR A 712 23.70 -1.75 -2.24
N VAL A 713 23.85 -2.85 -1.51
CA VAL A 713 24.10 -4.19 -2.04
C VAL A 713 22.95 -5.09 -1.60
N GLN A 714 22.39 -5.82 -2.55
CA GLN A 714 21.28 -6.76 -2.31
C GLN A 714 21.71 -8.16 -2.78
N THR A 715 21.37 -9.16 -2.00
CA THR A 715 21.53 -10.57 -2.35
C THR A 715 20.23 -11.31 -2.12
N SER A 716 19.89 -12.26 -2.99
CA SER A 716 18.80 -13.21 -2.78
C SER A 716 19.21 -14.59 -3.25
N ILE A 717 18.65 -15.63 -2.61
CA ILE A 717 18.95 -17.04 -2.87
C ILE A 717 17.66 -17.86 -2.73
N ALA A 718 17.53 -18.93 -3.53
CA ALA A 718 16.40 -19.85 -3.48
C ALA A 718 16.89 -21.31 -3.55
N PHE A 719 16.26 -22.17 -2.72
CA PHE A 719 16.52 -23.61 -2.65
C PHE A 719 15.24 -24.42 -2.84
#